data_4ac2c2bc6222a5cf37d9fb3a11168941
#
_entry.id   4ac2c2bc6222a5cf37d9fb3a11168941
#
_cell.length_a   1.000
_cell.length_b   1.000
_cell.length_c   1.000
_cell.angle_alpha   90.00
_cell.angle_beta   90.00
_cell.angle_gamma   90.00
#
_symmetry.space_group_name_H-M   'P 1'
#
loop_
_entity.id
_entity.type
_entity.pdbx_description
1 polymer ?
#
loop_
_entity_poly.entity_id
_entity_poly.type
_entity_poly.pdbx_seq_one_letter_code
_entity_poly.pdbx_strand_id
1 'polypeptide(L)'
;MRSPSALSPLALLLLLVAAPLPAAPVLFPSTPEGPAEVRDERDVAPYLAAWKRSAFSRSLALATAATPNQLAYDVRWYDLDLTFTPSLSRVGGTVRVQATVVNGPIGTLDLDLYANMSVSAVSVGGVPSTFSRVADLLSVNLDRNYVNGETVDVRVTYLGTPVAGSFGFTIANGRQLIWSLSEPYGARTWWPCKDVPEDKADSVTIRFTVPTGLTTASNGTLLSSADNGTQAVTRWRESHPITTYLVSIASYPYTHTVDWFKPSPTDSMRIDFFNYPETAPSAAFIQSRVKDMLGAFTTRFGTYPFFDEKYGHAQFNFGGGMEHQTCSSMGVFSEFVVAHELAHQWWGDMVTCRDFHHIWLNEGFATYGEALWAESQGGPAAYHADLALNKYYGPGSVWVPDDQDEARIFDSNLSYNKGSWVLHMLRHVLGDAAFFASLAQYRLAHEYGTAVTEDFRAACEAVSGRDLTKFFQQWVYGERFPIYRATWDSAPAAGGFDVTLTLEQRQGGPLFTMPVDVRIETTGGPRDFVVPDSLASQTFVLHVDAEPLALAIDPDDWILKQLEHVMVQPPFDRPVLIVNGVDWANYGAEITTAYTDKAFFGDYPIDFWDHFPAPAGGYPLTLPAPLGRGPIPPEVLGHYRNVIWVGNNFNGDTDTWVQSPILPYLRAGGNVLLMTRHAEAFLSDSLLTYLGITLTGTNLTINDCLATRPGLVNLPRLGTQSTVSVFDTVRTQPDSELLFKTTVGFTPQRGLGVIRMPVGGAGLRANGGRFAFLSGRPYRWNHVSLRSDVSTILAQYFLEPLSGVGVPPGSIPALRLGPARPNPSAGLSRLSLELPAAGRVRYDVLDVAGRVVCSRDLGRQDAGRHTLEWDGRDGRGARVHAGLYWVRVQSGTGEARQRVVRLD
;
A
#
# COMPACT_ATOMS: atom_id res chain seq x y z
N MET A 1 44.94 30.57 -59.35
CA MET A 1 43.56 30.76 -59.85
C MET A 1 42.65 29.82 -59.15
N ARG A 2 41.72 30.40 -58.36
CA ARG A 2 40.44 29.91 -57.89
C ARG A 2 40.24 28.40 -57.63
N SER A 3 40.16 28.07 -56.37
CA SER A 3 39.44 26.88 -55.84
C SER A 3 37.94 26.98 -56.03
N PRO A 4 37.20 25.87 -55.96
CA PRO A 4 35.93 25.95 -55.17
C PRO A 4 35.88 24.90 -54.02
N SER A 5 35.29 25.39 -52.98
CA SER A 5 34.90 24.82 -51.73
C SER A 5 34.02 23.55 -51.85
N ALA A 6 34.33 22.50 -51.07
CA ALA A 6 33.51 21.36 -50.85
C ALA A 6 32.77 21.51 -49.48
N LEU A 7 31.43 21.50 -49.52
CA LEU A 7 30.51 21.42 -48.38
C LEU A 7 30.53 19.99 -47.80
N SER A 8 30.84 19.91 -46.53
CA SER A 8 30.63 18.67 -45.74
C SER A 8 29.15 18.56 -45.32
N PRO A 9 28.52 17.38 -45.40
CA PRO A 9 27.21 17.15 -44.83
C PRO A 9 27.32 16.87 -43.31
N LEU A 10 26.62 17.68 -42.53
CA LEU A 10 26.40 17.49 -41.12
C LEU A 10 25.49 16.24 -40.95
N ALA A 11 26.04 15.15 -40.43
CA ALA A 11 25.25 14.00 -40.02
C ALA A 11 24.53 14.35 -38.71
N LEU A 12 23.21 14.51 -38.78
CA LEU A 12 22.31 14.65 -37.64
C LEU A 12 22.17 13.26 -37.01
N LEU A 13 22.90 13.02 -35.93
CA LEU A 13 22.74 11.83 -35.10
C LEU A 13 21.46 12.00 -34.26
N LEU A 14 20.34 11.43 -34.71
CA LEU A 14 19.14 11.25 -33.88
C LEU A 14 19.48 10.21 -32.79
N LEU A 15 19.74 10.65 -31.59
CA LEU A 15 19.66 9.82 -30.38
C LEU A 15 18.18 9.47 -30.17
N LEU A 16 17.79 8.28 -30.62
CA LEU A 16 16.60 7.63 -30.11
C LEU A 16 16.88 7.26 -28.65
N VAL A 17 16.40 8.11 -27.73
CA VAL A 17 16.21 7.71 -26.34
C VAL A 17 15.07 6.69 -26.37
N ALA A 18 15.41 5.41 -26.34
CA ALA A 18 14.42 4.37 -26.09
C ALA A 18 13.81 4.64 -24.71
N ALA A 19 12.53 4.95 -24.68
CA ALA A 19 11.78 4.94 -23.42
C ALA A 19 11.94 3.56 -22.79
N PRO A 20 12.19 3.44 -21.48
CA PRO A 20 12.23 2.14 -20.84
C PRO A 20 10.88 1.45 -21.08
N LEU A 21 10.93 0.22 -21.56
CA LEU A 21 9.76 -0.66 -21.61
C LEU A 21 9.21 -0.75 -20.17
N PRO A 22 7.91 -0.66 -19.97
CA PRO A 22 7.34 -0.87 -18.65
C PRO A 22 7.78 -2.25 -18.16
N ALA A 23 8.32 -2.32 -16.95
CA ALA A 23 8.66 -3.56 -16.30
C ALA A 23 7.44 -4.48 -16.30
N ALA A 24 7.63 -5.76 -16.60
CA ALA A 24 6.56 -6.74 -16.47
C ALA A 24 6.07 -6.71 -15.00
N PRO A 25 4.76 -6.76 -14.75
CA PRO A 25 4.25 -6.72 -13.39
C PRO A 25 4.86 -7.87 -12.58
N VAL A 26 5.49 -7.52 -11.47
CA VAL A 26 6.02 -8.50 -10.52
C VAL A 26 4.82 -9.18 -9.86
N LEU A 27 4.63 -10.47 -10.16
CA LEU A 27 3.60 -11.27 -9.51
C LEU A 27 4.15 -11.73 -8.15
N PHE A 28 3.68 -11.12 -7.07
CA PHE A 28 3.93 -11.64 -5.75
C PHE A 28 3.18 -12.97 -5.57
N PRO A 29 3.83 -14.03 -5.09
CA PRO A 29 3.11 -15.26 -4.74
C PRO A 29 2.10 -14.97 -3.62
N SER A 30 1.04 -15.78 -3.55
CA SER A 30 0.06 -15.68 -2.47
C SER A 30 0.74 -15.82 -1.10
N THR A 31 0.37 -14.95 -0.17
CA THR A 31 0.81 -15.06 1.23
C THR A 31 0.12 -16.26 1.91
N PRO A 32 0.63 -16.76 3.04
CA PRO A 32 -0.05 -17.78 3.84
C PRO A 32 -1.42 -17.36 4.33
N GLU A 33 -1.67 -16.06 4.45
CA GLU A 33 -2.95 -15.47 4.86
C GLU A 33 -3.93 -15.33 3.68
N GLY A 34 -3.49 -15.58 2.44
CA GLY A 34 -4.30 -15.53 1.22
C GLY A 34 -3.54 -14.97 0.01
N PRO A 35 -4.19 -14.84 -1.15
CA PRO A 35 -3.56 -14.27 -2.32
C PRO A 35 -3.22 -12.80 -2.08
N ALA A 36 -1.93 -12.47 -2.06
CA ALA A 36 -1.47 -11.09 -2.07
C ALA A 36 -1.85 -10.47 -3.42
N GLU A 37 -2.76 -9.52 -3.44
CA GLU A 37 -2.89 -8.65 -4.60
C GLU A 37 -1.73 -7.67 -4.59
N VAL A 38 -1.04 -7.56 -5.71
CA VAL A 38 -0.08 -6.49 -5.95
C VAL A 38 -0.84 -5.17 -5.94
N ARG A 39 -0.71 -4.45 -4.86
CA ARG A 39 -1.35 -3.14 -4.66
C ARG A 39 -0.59 -2.09 -5.45
N ASP A 40 0.65 -1.97 -5.14
CA ASP A 40 1.71 -1.26 -5.83
C ASP A 40 2.99 -2.07 -5.54
N GLU A 41 3.91 -2.22 -6.48
CA GLU A 41 5.15 -2.97 -6.26
C GLU A 41 6.04 -2.37 -5.16
N ARG A 42 5.74 -1.16 -4.71
CA ARG A 42 6.40 -0.43 -3.63
C ARG A 42 5.81 -0.71 -2.25
N ASP A 43 4.54 -1.12 -2.14
CA ASP A 43 3.89 -1.42 -0.85
C ASP A 43 4.23 -2.85 -0.42
N VAL A 44 5.46 -3.06 0.03
CA VAL A 44 5.99 -4.39 0.35
C VAL A 44 5.82 -4.78 1.82
N ALA A 45 5.67 -3.82 2.74
CA ALA A 45 5.59 -4.07 4.18
C ALA A 45 4.49 -5.08 4.58
N PRO A 46 3.24 -5.01 4.09
CA PRO A 46 2.22 -6.00 4.42
C PRO A 46 2.60 -7.41 3.96
N TYR A 47 3.32 -7.50 2.85
CA TYR A 47 3.75 -8.76 2.28
C TYR A 47 4.90 -9.39 3.08
N LEU A 48 5.94 -8.61 3.42
CA LEU A 48 7.06 -9.04 4.26
C LEU A 48 6.58 -9.48 5.64
N ALA A 49 5.79 -8.65 6.31
CA ALA A 49 5.25 -8.93 7.62
C ALA A 49 4.40 -10.21 7.68
N ALA A 50 3.53 -10.43 6.68
CA ALA A 50 2.70 -11.63 6.61
C ALA A 50 3.54 -12.91 6.52
N TRP A 51 4.63 -12.89 5.78
CA TRP A 51 5.52 -14.03 5.66
C TRP A 51 6.34 -14.27 6.92
N LYS A 52 6.89 -13.22 7.57
CA LYS A 52 7.60 -13.36 8.85
C LYS A 52 6.67 -13.93 9.92
N ARG A 53 5.44 -13.42 10.08
CA ARG A 53 4.43 -13.97 10.98
C ARG A 53 4.13 -15.43 10.70
N SER A 54 3.98 -15.83 9.45
CA SER A 54 3.63 -17.19 9.08
C SER A 54 4.73 -18.21 9.33
N ALA A 55 5.98 -17.81 9.23
CA ALA A 55 7.12 -18.65 9.52
C ALA A 55 7.05 -19.16 10.96
N PHE A 56 6.59 -18.34 11.85
CA PHE A 56 6.63 -18.57 13.28
C PHE A 56 5.31 -19.07 13.89
N SER A 57 4.16 -18.67 13.40
CA SER A 57 2.83 -19.02 13.94
C SER A 57 2.58 -20.53 14.12
N ARG A 58 3.48 -21.37 13.62
CA ARG A 58 3.45 -22.83 13.76
C ARG A 58 4.38 -23.37 14.84
N SER A 59 5.21 -22.55 15.47
CA SER A 59 6.31 -23.01 16.32
C SER A 59 6.22 -22.65 17.78
N LEU A 60 5.10 -22.17 18.29
CA LEU A 60 4.85 -22.19 19.72
C LEU A 60 5.39 -21.17 20.71
N ALA A 61 4.67 -21.18 21.83
CA ALA A 61 5.01 -20.58 23.12
C ALA A 61 6.51 -20.39 23.33
N LEU A 62 6.91 -19.25 23.04
CA LEU A 62 8.17 -18.79 22.64
C LEU A 62 9.08 -18.37 23.76
N ALA A 63 10.13 -17.76 23.37
CA ALA A 63 11.22 -17.23 24.11
C ALA A 63 10.87 -16.94 25.55
N THR A 64 11.44 -17.65 26.43
CA THR A 64 11.59 -17.17 27.80
C THR A 64 12.62 -16.04 27.78
N ALA A 65 12.40 -15.00 28.58
CA ALA A 65 13.45 -13.99 28.84
C ALA A 65 14.76 -14.70 29.19
N ALA A 66 15.89 -14.08 28.81
CA ALA A 66 17.21 -14.62 29.11
C ALA A 66 17.32 -15.00 30.59
N THR A 67 17.87 -16.17 30.89
CA THR A 67 18.06 -16.61 32.26
C THR A 67 19.14 -15.74 32.95
N PRO A 68 19.14 -15.66 34.29
CA PRO A 68 20.25 -14.99 34.97
C PRO A 68 21.62 -15.57 34.62
N ASN A 69 21.70 -16.85 34.25
CA ASN A 69 22.92 -17.47 33.78
C ASN A 69 23.31 -16.98 32.40
N GLN A 70 22.35 -16.89 31.48
CA GLN A 70 22.58 -16.32 30.14
C GLN A 70 23.02 -14.85 30.18
N LEU A 71 22.51 -14.07 31.14
CA LEU A 71 22.94 -12.68 31.36
C LEU A 71 24.34 -12.60 32.04
N ALA A 72 24.92 -13.71 32.48
CA ALA A 72 26.20 -13.73 33.14
C ALA A 72 27.39 -13.98 32.22
N TYR A 73 27.16 -14.22 30.95
CA TYR A 73 28.21 -14.42 29.95
C TYR A 73 27.88 -13.72 28.63
N ASP A 74 28.92 -13.40 27.87
CA ASP A 74 28.92 -12.77 26.55
C ASP A 74 29.53 -13.75 25.54
N VAL A 75 28.79 -14.11 24.49
CA VAL A 75 29.27 -15.07 23.50
C VAL A 75 30.22 -14.39 22.52
N ARG A 76 31.43 -14.94 22.44
CA ARG A 76 32.47 -14.42 21.56
C ARG A 76 32.53 -15.12 20.21
N TRP A 77 32.19 -16.42 20.16
CA TRP A 77 32.32 -17.19 18.94
C TRP A 77 31.49 -18.46 18.96
N TYR A 78 30.85 -18.71 17.83
CA TYR A 78 30.26 -20.00 17.52
C TYR A 78 31.04 -20.71 16.41
N ASP A 79 31.19 -22.05 16.50
CA ASP A 79 31.70 -22.92 15.44
C ASP A 79 30.67 -24.03 15.19
N LEU A 80 29.95 -23.90 14.09
CA LEU A 80 28.89 -24.83 13.68
C LEU A 80 29.44 -25.86 12.71
N ASP A 81 29.56 -27.13 13.11
CA ASP A 81 29.87 -28.26 12.23
C ASP A 81 28.64 -29.17 12.11
N LEU A 82 27.79 -28.87 11.13
CA LEU A 82 26.45 -29.46 11.02
C LEU A 82 26.28 -30.23 9.72
N THR A 83 25.58 -31.37 9.82
CA THR A 83 25.17 -32.25 8.72
C THR A 83 23.65 -32.22 8.59
N PHE A 84 23.17 -31.99 7.37
CA PHE A 84 21.76 -31.95 7.02
C PHE A 84 21.38 -33.18 6.21
N THR A 85 20.36 -33.90 6.68
CA THR A 85 19.86 -35.11 6.05
C THR A 85 18.38 -34.95 5.67
N PRO A 86 18.06 -34.34 4.51
CA PRO A 86 16.69 -34.03 4.10
C PRO A 86 15.77 -35.23 4.05
N SER A 87 16.27 -36.39 3.61
CA SER A 87 15.48 -37.63 3.55
C SER A 87 14.94 -38.12 4.88
N LEU A 88 15.52 -37.64 6.00
CA LEU A 88 15.10 -37.94 7.37
C LEU A 88 14.58 -36.67 8.09
N SER A 89 14.55 -35.54 7.42
CA SER A 89 14.26 -34.22 8.00
C SER A 89 15.10 -33.93 9.26
N ARG A 90 16.41 -34.24 9.22
CA ARG A 90 17.30 -34.16 10.38
C ARG A 90 18.45 -33.17 10.15
N VAL A 91 18.78 -32.47 11.25
CA VAL A 91 20.02 -31.74 11.41
C VAL A 91 20.75 -32.24 12.65
N GLY A 92 22.06 -32.29 12.60
CA GLY A 92 22.87 -32.61 13.75
C GLY A 92 24.36 -32.45 13.48
N GLY A 93 25.13 -32.51 14.53
CA GLY A 93 26.54 -32.30 14.48
C GLY A 93 27.08 -31.75 15.81
N THR A 94 28.05 -30.89 15.75
CA THR A 94 28.67 -30.30 16.94
C THR A 94 28.66 -28.77 16.80
N VAL A 95 28.17 -28.10 17.83
CA VAL A 95 28.31 -26.64 17.98
C VAL A 95 29.29 -26.40 19.12
N ARG A 96 30.30 -25.57 18.87
CA ARG A 96 31.23 -25.05 19.86
C ARG A 96 30.88 -23.62 20.18
N VAL A 97 30.82 -23.30 21.46
CA VAL A 97 30.49 -21.98 22.00
C VAL A 97 31.66 -21.50 22.83
N GLN A 98 32.25 -20.38 22.49
CA GLN A 98 33.19 -19.67 23.36
C GLN A 98 32.52 -18.41 23.90
N ALA A 99 32.52 -18.27 25.23
CA ALA A 99 31.89 -17.15 25.90
C ALA A 99 32.81 -16.59 26.98
N THR A 100 32.74 -15.28 27.21
CA THR A 100 33.41 -14.59 28.28
C THR A 100 32.43 -14.35 29.43
N VAL A 101 32.82 -14.70 30.65
CA VAL A 101 31.98 -14.43 31.83
C VAL A 101 32.04 -12.94 32.18
N VAL A 102 30.85 -12.33 32.32
CA VAL A 102 30.71 -10.89 32.60
C VAL A 102 30.06 -10.59 33.95
N ASN A 103 29.21 -11.50 34.45
CA ASN A 103 28.53 -11.40 35.76
C ASN A 103 28.65 -12.72 36.55
N GLY A 104 29.87 -13.21 36.69
CA GLY A 104 30.18 -14.46 37.42
C GLY A 104 30.19 -14.32 38.96
N PRO A 105 30.43 -15.44 39.64
CA PRO A 105 30.88 -16.69 39.03
C PRO A 105 29.75 -17.55 38.47
N ILE A 106 30.03 -18.33 37.38
CA ILE A 106 29.13 -19.32 36.85
C ILE A 106 29.73 -20.73 36.91
N GLY A 107 28.91 -21.70 37.31
CA GLY A 107 29.28 -23.12 37.34
C GLY A 107 28.51 -23.94 36.28
N THR A 108 27.61 -23.31 35.52
CA THR A 108 26.90 -23.87 34.38
C THR A 108 26.91 -22.88 33.24
N LEU A 109 26.70 -23.33 31.99
CA LEU A 109 26.43 -22.51 30.82
C LEU A 109 25.07 -22.94 30.25
N ASP A 110 24.10 -22.02 30.28
CA ASP A 110 22.76 -22.23 29.78
C ASP A 110 22.71 -21.86 28.30
N LEU A 111 22.16 -22.76 27.45
CA LEU A 111 21.92 -22.55 26.04
C LEU A 111 20.47 -22.87 25.71
N ASP A 112 19.88 -22.14 24.80
CA ASP A 112 18.60 -22.47 24.22
C ASP A 112 18.75 -23.56 23.17
N LEU A 113 17.92 -24.59 23.27
CA LEU A 113 17.85 -25.66 22.27
C LEU A 113 16.51 -26.37 22.41
N TYR A 114 15.75 -26.42 21.37
CA TYR A 114 14.42 -27.05 21.37
C TYR A 114 14.47 -28.52 21.82
N ALA A 115 13.46 -28.95 22.59
CA ALA A 115 13.40 -30.26 23.20
C ALA A 115 13.44 -31.43 22.21
N ASN A 116 13.06 -31.23 20.97
CA ASN A 116 13.16 -32.18 19.87
C ASN A 116 14.58 -32.46 19.38
N MET A 117 15.56 -31.65 19.83
CA MET A 117 16.98 -31.86 19.55
C MET A 117 17.63 -32.69 20.66
N SER A 118 17.96 -33.94 20.37
CA SER A 118 18.60 -34.85 21.34
C SER A 118 20.08 -34.58 21.48
N VAL A 119 20.53 -34.20 22.67
CA VAL A 119 21.95 -34.01 22.99
C VAL A 119 22.57 -35.37 23.33
N SER A 120 23.64 -35.70 22.65
CA SER A 120 24.37 -36.97 22.83
C SER A 120 25.67 -36.81 23.63
N ALA A 121 26.30 -35.63 23.59
CA ALA A 121 27.51 -35.35 24.35
C ALA A 121 27.69 -33.85 24.55
N VAL A 122 28.30 -33.52 25.69
CA VAL A 122 28.84 -32.16 25.96
C VAL A 122 30.25 -32.25 26.47
N SER A 123 31.07 -31.25 26.19
CA SER A 123 32.42 -31.15 26.78
C SER A 123 32.77 -29.69 27.08
N VAL A 124 33.65 -29.50 28.08
CA VAL A 124 34.18 -28.19 28.49
C VAL A 124 35.68 -28.22 28.32
N GLY A 125 36.28 -27.28 27.58
CA GLY A 125 37.69 -27.31 27.28
C GLY A 125 38.18 -28.59 26.55
N GLY A 126 37.28 -29.29 25.89
CA GLY A 126 37.51 -30.60 25.22
C GLY A 126 37.40 -31.80 26.15
N VAL A 127 37.16 -31.64 27.44
CA VAL A 127 36.91 -32.71 28.39
C VAL A 127 35.40 -33.01 28.49
N PRO A 128 35.01 -34.30 28.42
CA PRO A 128 33.58 -34.64 28.56
C PRO A 128 32.99 -34.13 29.86
N SER A 129 31.77 -33.58 29.79
CA SER A 129 31.01 -33.09 30.92
C SER A 129 29.57 -33.63 30.94
N THR A 130 28.80 -33.18 31.91
CA THR A 130 27.38 -33.51 32.03
C THR A 130 26.51 -32.29 31.78
N PHE A 131 25.24 -32.52 31.51
CA PHE A 131 24.26 -31.49 31.33
C PHE A 131 22.93 -31.86 31.98
N SER A 132 22.14 -30.86 32.23
CA SER A 132 20.71 -31.00 32.52
C SER A 132 19.89 -30.29 31.47
N ARG A 133 18.63 -30.67 31.37
CA ARG A 133 17.71 -30.04 30.43
C ARG A 133 16.33 -29.83 31.06
N VAL A 134 15.80 -28.62 30.95
CA VAL A 134 14.43 -28.29 31.38
C VAL A 134 13.76 -27.61 30.18
N ALA A 135 12.77 -28.30 29.63
CA ALA A 135 12.13 -27.88 28.37
C ALA A 135 13.18 -27.58 27.27
N ASP A 136 13.26 -26.37 26.79
CA ASP A 136 14.15 -25.93 25.71
C ASP A 136 15.46 -25.29 26.22
N LEU A 137 15.68 -25.30 27.53
CA LEU A 137 16.91 -24.81 28.15
C LEU A 137 17.86 -25.99 28.45
N LEU A 138 19.06 -25.94 27.86
CA LEU A 138 20.16 -26.87 28.06
C LEU A 138 21.19 -26.22 28.99
N SER A 139 21.37 -26.73 30.18
CA SER A 139 22.40 -26.28 31.14
C SER A 139 23.58 -27.26 31.14
N VAL A 140 24.74 -26.80 30.67
CA VAL A 140 25.98 -27.57 30.63
C VAL A 140 26.76 -27.32 31.92
N ASN A 141 27.06 -28.38 32.67
CA ASN A 141 27.91 -28.27 33.88
C ASN A 141 29.34 -27.95 33.48
N LEU A 142 29.89 -26.88 34.07
CA LEU A 142 31.30 -26.50 33.85
C LEU A 142 32.20 -27.33 34.76
N ASP A 143 33.48 -27.45 34.39
CA ASP A 143 34.46 -28.21 35.15
C ASP A 143 34.90 -27.50 36.49
N ARG A 144 34.57 -26.21 36.57
CA ARG A 144 34.77 -25.36 37.76
C ARG A 144 33.88 -24.11 37.68
N ASN A 145 33.90 -23.29 38.73
CA ASN A 145 33.34 -21.97 38.64
C ASN A 145 34.28 -21.05 37.85
N TYR A 146 33.72 -20.35 36.86
CA TYR A 146 34.41 -19.34 36.07
C TYR A 146 34.02 -17.95 36.58
N VAL A 147 35.00 -17.04 36.69
CA VAL A 147 34.81 -15.67 37.17
C VAL A 147 34.88 -14.67 36.01
N ASN A 148 34.50 -13.40 36.28
CA ASN A 148 34.53 -12.33 35.26
C ASN A 148 35.86 -12.24 34.52
N GLY A 149 35.77 -12.12 33.19
CA GLY A 149 36.92 -12.05 32.28
C GLY A 149 37.46 -13.42 31.84
N GLU A 150 37.04 -14.53 32.44
CA GLU A 150 37.45 -15.86 32.00
C GLU A 150 36.64 -16.33 30.81
N THR A 151 37.30 -17.07 29.93
CA THR A 151 36.65 -17.68 28.74
C THR A 151 36.24 -19.12 29.04
N VAL A 152 34.98 -19.44 28.77
CA VAL A 152 34.40 -20.77 28.79
C VAL A 152 34.35 -21.31 27.36
N ASP A 153 34.74 -22.58 27.18
CA ASP A 153 34.69 -23.27 25.86
C ASP A 153 33.85 -24.55 25.99
N VAL A 154 32.63 -24.49 25.47
CA VAL A 154 31.65 -25.59 25.52
C VAL A 154 31.43 -26.15 24.10
N ARG A 155 31.30 -27.49 24.01
CA ARG A 155 30.86 -28.17 22.82
C ARG A 155 29.62 -29.00 23.11
N VAL A 156 28.63 -28.89 22.20
CA VAL A 156 27.38 -29.65 22.27
C VAL A 156 27.23 -30.49 21.01
N THR A 157 27.17 -31.80 21.14
CA THR A 157 26.87 -32.71 20.04
C THR A 157 25.43 -33.19 20.13
N TYR A 158 24.69 -33.01 19.07
CA TYR A 158 23.24 -33.22 19.05
C TYR A 158 22.75 -33.73 17.70
N LEU A 159 21.51 -34.21 17.67
CA LEU A 159 20.77 -34.61 16.47
C LEU A 159 19.27 -34.44 16.71
N GLY A 160 18.54 -33.90 15.75
CA GLY A 160 17.08 -33.82 15.84
C GLY A 160 16.42 -33.39 14.55
N THR A 161 15.11 -33.16 14.64
CA THR A 161 14.31 -32.63 13.53
C THR A 161 13.96 -31.17 13.85
N PRO A 162 14.39 -30.21 13.03
CA PRO A 162 14.05 -28.80 13.22
C PRO A 162 12.55 -28.56 13.21
N VAL A 163 12.10 -27.48 13.82
CA VAL A 163 10.70 -27.07 13.78
C VAL A 163 10.40 -26.41 12.45
N ALA A 164 9.29 -26.80 11.83
CA ALA A 164 8.84 -26.20 10.59
C ALA A 164 8.45 -24.72 10.80
N GLY A 165 8.86 -23.87 9.87
CA GLY A 165 8.67 -22.42 9.93
C GLY A 165 10.01 -21.69 10.08
N SER A 166 10.79 -21.99 11.12
CA SER A 166 12.13 -21.44 11.30
C SER A 166 13.22 -22.18 10.52
N PHE A 167 12.91 -23.39 10.08
CA PHE A 167 13.80 -24.20 9.27
C PHE A 167 13.00 -25.12 8.32
N GLY A 168 13.49 -25.32 7.10
CA GLY A 168 12.81 -26.13 6.11
C GLY A 168 13.69 -27.10 5.33
N PHE A 169 13.21 -28.35 5.21
CA PHE A 169 13.59 -29.31 4.19
C PHE A 169 12.44 -29.40 3.19
N THR A 170 12.46 -28.63 2.14
CA THR A 170 11.35 -28.47 1.20
C THR A 170 11.75 -28.86 -0.22
N ILE A 171 10.78 -29.01 -1.08
CA ILE A 171 11.01 -29.21 -2.52
C ILE A 171 10.59 -27.93 -3.24
N ALA A 172 11.53 -27.33 -3.96
CA ALA A 172 11.30 -26.20 -4.86
C ALA A 172 11.57 -26.65 -6.29
N ASN A 173 10.67 -26.40 -7.22
CA ASN A 173 10.79 -26.79 -8.64
C ASN A 173 11.23 -28.27 -8.84
N GLY A 174 10.72 -29.17 -7.99
CA GLY A 174 11.05 -30.59 -8.05
C GLY A 174 12.43 -30.97 -7.50
N ARG A 175 13.16 -30.05 -6.85
CA ARG A 175 14.51 -30.27 -6.31
C ARG A 175 14.55 -29.99 -4.81
N GLN A 176 15.49 -30.62 -4.09
CA GLN A 176 15.68 -30.42 -2.67
C GLN A 176 16.17 -29.01 -2.37
N LEU A 177 15.49 -28.33 -1.43
CA LEU A 177 15.89 -27.07 -0.82
C LEU A 177 16.05 -27.26 0.68
N ILE A 178 17.12 -26.74 1.26
CA ILE A 178 17.35 -26.60 2.70
C ILE A 178 17.44 -25.10 2.97
N TRP A 179 16.70 -24.59 3.97
CA TRP A 179 16.69 -23.16 4.28
C TRP A 179 16.40 -22.90 5.76
N SER A 180 16.88 -21.77 6.27
CA SER A 180 16.54 -21.27 7.61
C SER A 180 15.92 -19.88 7.53
N LEU A 181 15.03 -19.57 8.51
CA LEU A 181 14.50 -18.24 8.82
C LEU A 181 14.27 -18.23 10.33
N SER A 182 15.16 -17.63 11.08
CA SER A 182 15.23 -17.77 12.54
C SER A 182 14.72 -16.56 13.32
N GLU A 183 14.34 -15.47 12.68
CA GLU A 183 13.75 -14.31 13.36
C GLU A 183 12.32 -14.62 13.84
N PRO A 184 11.89 -14.27 15.08
CA PRO A 184 12.68 -13.55 16.10
C PRO A 184 13.52 -14.47 17.00
N TYR A 185 13.10 -15.68 17.35
CA TYR A 185 13.72 -16.61 18.32
C TYR A 185 13.80 -18.03 17.80
N GLY A 186 14.02 -18.21 16.52
CA GLY A 186 13.96 -19.53 15.85
C GLY A 186 15.30 -20.24 15.73
N ALA A 187 16.43 -19.62 16.07
CA ALA A 187 17.74 -20.26 15.96
C ALA A 187 17.83 -21.50 16.84
N ARG A 188 17.31 -21.46 18.07
CA ARG A 188 17.20 -22.57 19.01
C ARG A 188 16.46 -23.80 18.47
N THR A 189 15.68 -23.65 17.40
CA THR A 189 14.90 -24.73 16.81
C THR A 189 15.76 -25.69 15.97
N TRP A 190 17.00 -25.30 15.63
CA TRP A 190 17.87 -26.13 14.81
C TRP A 190 19.33 -26.22 15.27
N TRP A 191 19.81 -25.28 16.16
CA TRP A 191 21.13 -25.36 16.77
C TRP A 191 21.17 -24.74 18.18
N PRO A 192 22.04 -25.25 19.10
CA PRO A 192 22.15 -24.71 20.46
C PRO A 192 22.85 -23.34 20.47
N CYS A 193 22.24 -22.34 21.06
CA CYS A 193 22.76 -20.97 21.12
C CYS A 193 22.20 -20.22 22.34
N LYS A 194 22.70 -19.04 22.57
CA LYS A 194 22.04 -18.03 23.40
C LYS A 194 21.17 -17.18 22.47
N ASP A 195 19.86 -17.54 22.41
CA ASP A 195 18.96 -17.05 21.38
C ASP A 195 18.25 -15.77 21.80
N VAL A 196 19.03 -14.72 21.93
CA VAL A 196 18.59 -13.35 22.26
C VAL A 196 19.31 -12.35 21.36
N PRO A 197 18.63 -11.31 20.84
CA PRO A 197 19.25 -10.37 19.91
C PRO A 197 20.32 -9.48 20.54
N GLU A 198 20.27 -9.26 21.86
CA GLU A 198 21.23 -8.39 22.57
C GLU A 198 22.66 -8.94 22.59
N ASP A 199 22.86 -10.25 22.49
CA ASP A 199 24.17 -10.89 22.50
C ASP A 199 24.61 -11.29 21.08
N LYS A 200 25.42 -10.45 20.47
CA LYS A 200 26.01 -10.70 19.15
C LYS A 200 27.35 -11.37 19.33
N ALA A 201 27.48 -12.63 18.86
CA ALA A 201 28.78 -13.28 18.82
C ALA A 201 29.75 -12.49 17.93
N ASP A 202 31.00 -12.27 18.38
CA ASP A 202 31.98 -11.49 17.60
C ASP A 202 32.27 -12.10 16.22
N SER A 203 32.05 -13.40 16.07
CA SER A 203 32.21 -14.10 14.80
C SER A 203 31.53 -15.47 14.82
N VAL A 204 31.23 -16.01 13.62
CA VAL A 204 30.72 -17.38 13.46
C VAL A 204 31.52 -18.12 12.39
N THR A 205 32.01 -19.31 12.71
CA THR A 205 32.54 -20.25 11.72
C THR A 205 31.48 -21.29 11.42
N ILE A 206 31.24 -21.53 10.15
CA ILE A 206 30.15 -22.39 9.67
C ILE A 206 30.75 -23.47 8.78
N ARG A 207 30.50 -24.74 9.13
CA ARG A 207 30.78 -25.89 8.28
C ARG A 207 29.51 -26.70 8.07
N PHE A 208 28.97 -26.63 6.87
CA PHE A 208 27.75 -27.33 6.51
C PHE A 208 28.04 -28.48 5.57
N THR A 209 27.51 -29.65 5.89
CA THR A 209 27.53 -30.87 5.10
C THR A 209 26.12 -31.19 4.61
N VAL A 210 25.92 -31.17 3.31
CA VAL A 210 24.63 -31.40 2.63
C VAL A 210 24.77 -32.53 1.60
N PRO A 211 23.68 -33.08 1.06
CA PRO A 211 23.74 -34.02 -0.05
C PRO A 211 24.53 -33.47 -1.25
N THR A 212 25.18 -34.38 -2.01
CA THR A 212 25.90 -34.01 -3.24
C THR A 212 25.01 -33.28 -4.24
N GLY A 213 25.57 -32.38 -5.02
CA GLY A 213 24.90 -31.59 -6.05
C GLY A 213 24.16 -30.35 -5.52
N LEU A 214 24.21 -30.09 -4.23
CA LEU A 214 23.70 -28.86 -3.65
C LEU A 214 24.82 -27.83 -3.49
N THR A 215 24.53 -26.59 -3.84
CA THR A 215 25.35 -25.41 -3.57
C THR A 215 24.80 -24.72 -2.35
N THR A 216 25.64 -24.41 -1.36
CA THR A 216 25.23 -23.79 -0.10
C THR A 216 25.68 -22.34 -0.05
N ALA A 217 24.73 -21.42 0.16
CA ALA A 217 24.94 -20.03 0.53
C ALA A 217 24.81 -19.86 2.06
N SER A 218 25.60 -18.98 2.65
CA SER A 218 25.59 -18.64 4.06
C SER A 218 26.27 -17.28 4.29
N ASN A 219 26.40 -16.89 5.57
CA ASN A 219 26.95 -15.61 6.01
C ASN A 219 28.47 -15.51 5.79
N GLY A 220 28.95 -14.30 5.59
CA GLY A 220 30.36 -13.98 5.54
C GLY A 220 31.11 -14.49 4.30
N THR A 221 32.39 -14.79 4.45
CA THR A 221 33.29 -15.21 3.37
C THR A 221 33.33 -16.72 3.20
N LEU A 222 33.23 -17.21 1.95
CA LEU A 222 33.42 -18.62 1.63
C LEU A 222 34.91 -19.01 1.76
N LEU A 223 35.23 -19.88 2.71
CA LEU A 223 36.59 -20.37 2.92
C LEU A 223 36.94 -21.59 2.05
N SER A 224 35.99 -22.51 1.88
CA SER A 224 36.16 -23.69 1.06
C SER A 224 34.81 -24.31 0.67
N SER A 225 34.80 -24.97 -0.51
CA SER A 225 33.67 -25.78 -0.96
C SER A 225 34.22 -27.02 -1.67
N ALA A 226 33.72 -28.19 -1.32
CA ALA A 226 34.11 -29.47 -1.93
C ALA A 226 32.90 -30.41 -1.98
N ASP A 227 32.70 -31.05 -3.13
CA ASP A 227 31.73 -32.14 -3.32
C ASP A 227 32.50 -33.41 -3.66
N ASN A 228 32.31 -34.49 -2.87
CA ASN A 228 32.98 -35.75 -3.04
C ASN A 228 32.13 -36.78 -3.80
N GLY A 229 31.00 -36.39 -4.39
CA GLY A 229 30.05 -37.26 -5.09
C GLY A 229 29.04 -37.96 -4.19
N THR A 230 29.13 -37.78 -2.87
CA THR A 230 28.16 -38.27 -1.88
C THR A 230 27.61 -37.10 -1.06
N GLN A 231 28.50 -36.21 -0.68
CA GLN A 231 28.19 -35.04 0.15
C GLN A 231 28.96 -33.84 -0.39
N ALA A 232 28.31 -32.67 -0.32
CA ALA A 232 28.92 -31.38 -0.50
C ALA A 232 29.19 -30.75 0.87
N VAL A 233 30.43 -30.27 1.07
CA VAL A 233 30.85 -29.62 2.31
C VAL A 233 31.30 -28.21 1.98
N THR A 234 30.68 -27.22 2.63
CA THR A 234 31.05 -25.82 2.52
C THR A 234 31.52 -25.30 3.87
N ARG A 235 32.48 -24.39 3.84
CA ARG A 235 32.95 -23.71 5.04
C ARG A 235 32.90 -22.19 4.81
N TRP A 236 32.19 -21.50 5.69
CA TRP A 236 32.02 -20.06 5.70
C TRP A 236 32.55 -19.45 6.99
N ARG A 237 32.85 -18.17 6.96
CA ARG A 237 33.19 -17.39 8.16
C ARG A 237 32.56 -16.02 8.06
N GLU A 238 31.74 -15.71 9.06
CA GLU A 238 31.29 -14.35 9.37
C GLU A 238 32.24 -13.77 10.42
N SER A 239 32.96 -12.73 10.08
CA SER A 239 34.00 -12.13 10.91
C SER A 239 33.54 -10.91 11.68
N HIS A 240 32.36 -10.45 11.41
CA HIS A 240 31.70 -9.34 12.12
C HIS A 240 30.69 -9.85 13.15
N PRO A 241 30.40 -9.06 14.20
CA PRO A 241 29.40 -9.41 15.19
C PRO A 241 28.04 -9.70 14.57
N ILE A 242 27.46 -10.84 14.93
CA ILE A 242 26.22 -11.36 14.36
C ILE A 242 25.30 -11.92 15.45
N THR A 243 24.01 -11.58 15.39
CA THR A 243 23.00 -12.19 16.26
C THR A 243 22.56 -13.55 15.71
N THR A 244 22.04 -14.40 16.58
CA THR A 244 21.70 -15.80 16.26
C THR A 244 20.66 -15.95 15.17
N TYR A 245 19.67 -15.08 15.10
CA TYR A 245 18.60 -15.18 14.11
C TYR A 245 19.08 -14.84 12.69
N LEU A 246 20.19 -14.14 12.52
CA LEU A 246 20.80 -13.82 11.22
C LEU A 246 21.71 -14.92 10.65
N VAL A 247 22.07 -15.93 11.48
CA VAL A 247 22.85 -17.08 11.00
C VAL A 247 21.99 -17.94 10.08
N SER A 248 22.48 -18.16 8.85
CA SER A 248 21.63 -18.71 7.80
C SER A 248 22.24 -19.88 7.03
N ILE A 249 21.38 -20.72 6.48
CA ILE A 249 21.67 -21.69 5.44
C ILE A 249 20.63 -21.59 4.32
N ALA A 250 21.10 -21.57 3.09
CA ALA A 250 20.28 -21.82 1.92
C ALA A 250 21.04 -22.77 0.99
N SER A 251 20.51 -23.98 0.76
CA SER A 251 21.16 -24.99 -0.09
C SER A 251 20.19 -25.53 -1.14
N TYR A 252 20.60 -25.42 -2.39
CA TYR A 252 19.83 -25.83 -3.57
C TYR A 252 20.82 -26.06 -4.73
N PRO A 253 20.47 -26.73 -5.83
CA PRO A 253 21.31 -26.74 -7.05
C PRO A 253 21.29 -25.36 -7.74
N TYR A 254 21.81 -24.36 -7.07
CA TYR A 254 21.77 -22.96 -7.52
C TYR A 254 22.58 -22.72 -8.80
N THR A 255 22.09 -21.82 -9.64
CA THR A 255 22.94 -21.06 -10.57
C THR A 255 23.61 -19.96 -9.75
N HIS A 256 24.92 -20.04 -9.57
CA HIS A 256 25.70 -19.06 -8.84
C HIS A 256 26.37 -18.09 -9.81
N THR A 257 26.12 -16.79 -9.62
CA THR A 257 26.76 -15.71 -10.38
C THR A 257 27.41 -14.70 -9.42
N VAL A 258 28.45 -14.03 -9.91
CA VAL A 258 29.24 -13.07 -9.14
C VAL A 258 29.26 -11.74 -9.84
N ASP A 259 29.04 -10.66 -9.10
CA ASP A 259 29.24 -9.27 -9.53
C ASP A 259 30.14 -8.54 -8.51
N TRP A 260 30.46 -7.28 -8.78
CA TRP A 260 31.34 -6.48 -7.94
C TRP A 260 30.80 -5.06 -7.78
N PHE A 261 30.65 -4.63 -6.55
CA PHE A 261 30.42 -3.23 -6.21
C PHE A 261 31.75 -2.49 -6.08
N LYS A 262 31.91 -1.41 -6.81
CA LYS A 262 33.16 -0.63 -6.89
C LYS A 262 32.86 0.84 -6.59
N PRO A 263 32.83 1.25 -5.30
CA PRO A 263 32.59 2.62 -4.93
C PRO A 263 33.73 3.56 -5.32
N SER A 264 34.94 3.02 -5.55
CA SER A 264 36.12 3.75 -6.03
C SER A 264 36.95 2.89 -7.00
N PRO A 265 37.92 3.45 -7.72
CA PRO A 265 38.81 2.68 -8.60
C PRO A 265 39.68 1.64 -7.87
N THR A 266 39.91 1.81 -6.59
CA THR A 266 40.75 0.93 -5.77
C THR A 266 39.98 -0.06 -4.93
N ASP A 267 38.73 0.23 -4.62
CA ASP A 267 37.92 -0.54 -3.69
C ASP A 267 36.89 -1.37 -4.44
N SER A 268 36.76 -2.61 -4.03
CA SER A 268 35.79 -3.52 -4.62
C SER A 268 35.27 -4.52 -3.59
N MET A 269 33.96 -4.71 -3.56
CA MET A 269 33.29 -5.73 -2.76
C MET A 269 32.62 -6.74 -3.67
N ARG A 270 32.71 -8.00 -3.29
CA ARG A 270 32.07 -9.09 -3.99
C ARG A 270 30.57 -9.12 -3.74
N ILE A 271 29.78 -9.42 -4.76
CA ILE A 271 28.35 -9.68 -4.68
C ILE A 271 28.07 -11.08 -5.23
N ASP A 272 27.43 -11.93 -4.43
CA ASP A 272 27.10 -13.31 -4.79
C ASP A 272 25.59 -13.49 -4.99
N PHE A 273 25.18 -14.05 -6.11
CA PHE A 273 23.78 -14.35 -6.39
C PHE A 273 23.58 -15.86 -6.59
N PHE A 274 22.83 -16.47 -5.68
CA PHE A 274 22.46 -17.89 -5.71
C PHE A 274 20.99 -17.99 -6.11
N ASN A 275 20.70 -18.21 -7.39
CA ASN A 275 19.34 -18.24 -7.93
C ASN A 275 18.93 -19.64 -8.32
N TYR A 276 17.65 -19.96 -8.25
CA TYR A 276 17.11 -21.14 -8.88
C TYR A 276 17.38 -21.07 -10.39
N PRO A 277 17.87 -22.13 -11.04
CA PRO A 277 18.12 -22.13 -12.48
C PRO A 277 16.91 -21.71 -13.30
N GLU A 278 15.71 -22.03 -12.80
CA GLU A 278 14.42 -21.75 -13.46
C GLU A 278 14.06 -20.25 -13.46
N THR A 279 14.51 -19.50 -12.47
CA THR A 279 14.16 -18.08 -12.27
C THR A 279 15.37 -17.15 -12.40
N ALA A 280 16.56 -17.66 -12.56
CA ALA A 280 17.79 -16.86 -12.66
C ALA A 280 17.71 -15.72 -13.70
N PRO A 281 17.11 -15.89 -14.91
CA PRO A 281 17.00 -14.79 -15.85
C PRO A 281 16.10 -13.63 -15.38
N SER A 282 15.01 -13.93 -14.68
CA SER A 282 14.10 -12.88 -14.16
C SER A 282 14.68 -12.18 -12.93
N ALA A 283 15.38 -12.91 -12.06
CA ALA A 283 16.08 -12.34 -10.92
C ALA A 283 17.22 -11.39 -11.36
N ALA A 284 17.91 -11.70 -12.45
CA ALA A 284 19.07 -10.96 -12.94
C ALA A 284 18.75 -9.48 -13.22
N PHE A 285 17.54 -9.17 -13.68
CA PHE A 285 17.14 -7.78 -13.94
C PHE A 285 17.16 -6.95 -12.64
N ILE A 286 16.49 -7.42 -11.59
CA ILE A 286 16.46 -6.71 -10.29
C ILE A 286 17.84 -6.72 -9.64
N GLN A 287 18.56 -7.84 -9.71
CA GLN A 287 19.91 -7.96 -9.17
C GLN A 287 20.93 -6.99 -9.81
N SER A 288 20.70 -6.59 -11.07
CA SER A 288 21.53 -5.56 -11.71
C SER A 288 21.43 -4.19 -11.03
N ARG A 289 20.33 -3.92 -10.29
CA ARG A 289 20.10 -2.67 -9.55
C ARG A 289 20.81 -2.63 -8.19
N VAL A 290 21.24 -3.78 -7.67
CA VAL A 290 21.85 -3.86 -6.32
C VAL A 290 23.05 -2.92 -6.16
N LYS A 291 23.84 -2.73 -7.20
CA LYS A 291 25.00 -1.80 -7.16
C LYS A 291 24.56 -0.35 -7.04
N ASP A 292 23.47 0.02 -7.69
CA ASP A 292 22.92 1.37 -7.62
C ASP A 292 22.33 1.62 -6.21
N MET A 293 21.65 0.61 -5.64
CA MET A 293 21.12 0.65 -4.26
C MET A 293 22.24 0.76 -3.23
N LEU A 294 23.31 -0.05 -3.36
CA LEU A 294 24.51 0.07 -2.52
C LEU A 294 25.12 1.48 -2.59
N GLY A 295 25.19 2.08 -3.78
CA GLY A 295 25.65 3.46 -3.96
C GLY A 295 24.76 4.48 -3.27
N ALA A 296 23.44 4.37 -3.43
CA ALA A 296 22.46 5.23 -2.81
C ALA A 296 22.53 5.15 -1.26
N PHE A 297 22.53 3.94 -0.72
CA PHE A 297 22.60 3.74 0.74
C PHE A 297 23.96 4.09 1.32
N THR A 298 25.06 3.83 0.62
CA THR A 298 26.38 4.31 1.03
C THR A 298 26.41 5.83 1.17
N THR A 299 25.74 6.55 0.30
CA THR A 299 25.63 8.02 0.36
C THR A 299 24.82 8.49 1.58
N ARG A 300 23.77 7.77 1.97
CA ARG A 300 22.83 8.16 3.03
C ARG A 300 23.21 7.59 4.41
N PHE A 301 23.69 6.33 4.46
CA PHE A 301 23.97 5.58 5.68
C PHE A 301 25.45 5.40 5.96
N GLY A 302 26.33 5.76 5.01
CA GLY A 302 27.77 5.52 5.06
C GLY A 302 28.16 4.18 4.43
N THR A 303 29.46 3.88 4.44
CA THR A 303 30.03 2.68 3.81
C THR A 303 29.28 1.42 4.24
N TYR A 304 29.09 0.49 3.28
CA TYR A 304 28.50 -0.82 3.54
C TYR A 304 29.23 -1.53 4.67
N PRO A 305 28.54 -2.01 5.72
CA PRO A 305 29.19 -2.45 6.97
C PRO A 305 30.15 -3.63 6.79
N PHE A 306 29.80 -4.56 5.91
CA PHE A 306 30.54 -5.82 5.70
C PHE A 306 31.32 -5.77 4.39
N PHE A 307 31.94 -4.62 4.10
CA PHE A 307 32.59 -4.37 2.82
C PHE A 307 33.79 -5.28 2.56
N ASP A 308 34.49 -5.74 3.59
CA ASP A 308 35.60 -6.65 3.54
C ASP A 308 35.19 -8.13 3.36
N GLU A 309 33.90 -8.43 3.41
CA GLU A 309 33.36 -9.78 3.16
C GLU A 309 32.62 -9.85 1.85
N LYS A 310 31.33 -9.59 1.84
CA LYS A 310 30.48 -9.59 0.65
C LYS A 310 29.09 -8.99 0.93
N TYR A 311 28.32 -8.80 -0.13
CA TYR A 311 26.87 -8.84 -0.11
C TYR A 311 26.35 -9.95 -1.04
N GLY A 312 25.13 -10.41 -0.90
CA GLY A 312 24.56 -11.37 -1.81
C GLY A 312 23.11 -11.69 -1.58
N HIS A 313 22.58 -12.49 -2.49
CA HIS A 313 21.22 -13.03 -2.41
C HIS A 313 21.24 -14.54 -2.49
N ALA A 314 20.49 -15.21 -1.63
CA ALA A 314 20.18 -16.64 -1.75
C ALA A 314 18.68 -16.81 -1.96
N GLN A 315 18.27 -17.32 -3.10
CA GLN A 315 16.86 -17.59 -3.37
C GLN A 315 16.35 -18.76 -2.54
N PHE A 316 15.18 -18.59 -1.91
CA PHE A 316 14.56 -19.65 -1.12
C PHE A 316 13.03 -19.71 -1.33
N ASN A 317 12.37 -20.74 -0.82
CA ASN A 317 10.94 -20.99 -1.04
C ASN A 317 10.06 -20.42 0.06
N PHE A 318 10.27 -19.15 0.36
CA PHE A 318 9.54 -18.36 1.33
C PHE A 318 9.15 -17.08 0.61
N GLY A 319 7.96 -16.54 0.82
CA GLY A 319 7.60 -15.25 0.21
C GLY A 319 8.30 -14.10 0.91
N GLY A 320 8.52 -13.00 0.22
CA GLY A 320 9.21 -11.84 0.76
C GLY A 320 10.74 -11.95 0.74
N GLY A 321 11.37 -11.42 1.76
CA GLY A 321 12.80 -11.47 2.00
C GLY A 321 13.13 -11.76 3.46
N MET A 322 14.41 -11.94 3.75
CA MET A 322 14.99 -12.01 5.08
C MET A 322 16.42 -11.49 5.03
N GLU A 323 16.73 -10.58 5.89
CA GLU A 323 17.95 -9.77 5.96
C GLU A 323 19.20 -10.53 6.41
N HIS A 324 19.28 -11.84 6.29
CA HIS A 324 20.45 -12.58 6.78
C HIS A 324 21.76 -11.86 6.45
N GLN A 325 22.54 -11.58 7.51
CA GLN A 325 23.75 -10.76 7.42
C GLN A 325 24.67 -11.21 6.28
N THR A 326 25.07 -10.29 5.42
CA THR A 326 25.92 -10.46 4.23
C THR A 326 25.31 -11.28 3.09
N CYS A 327 24.15 -11.93 3.27
CA CYS A 327 23.49 -12.74 2.25
C CYS A 327 21.97 -12.81 2.45
N SER A 328 21.26 -11.77 2.01
CA SER A 328 19.80 -11.73 2.14
C SER A 328 19.14 -12.91 1.44
N SER A 329 18.20 -13.54 2.11
CA SER A 329 17.41 -14.64 1.53
C SER A 329 16.20 -14.09 0.80
N MET A 330 16.07 -14.39 -0.50
CA MET A 330 15.07 -13.76 -1.37
C MET A 330 14.04 -14.77 -1.86
N GLY A 331 12.79 -14.62 -1.42
CA GLY A 331 11.67 -15.38 -1.97
C GLY A 331 11.00 -14.68 -3.14
N VAL A 332 11.17 -13.35 -3.20
CA VAL A 332 10.67 -12.48 -4.27
C VAL A 332 11.75 -11.50 -4.70
N PHE A 333 11.87 -11.31 -5.99
CA PHE A 333 12.73 -10.28 -6.58
C PHE A 333 11.87 -9.10 -7.05
N SER A 334 11.49 -8.23 -6.12
CA SER A 334 10.96 -6.90 -6.36
C SER A 334 12.06 -5.89 -6.04
N GLU A 335 12.09 -4.77 -6.74
CA GLU A 335 13.09 -3.72 -6.52
C GLU A 335 13.00 -3.18 -5.08
N PHE A 336 11.80 -3.00 -4.55
CA PHE A 336 11.58 -2.47 -3.20
C PHE A 336 11.84 -3.52 -2.11
N VAL A 337 11.51 -4.80 -2.32
CA VAL A 337 11.92 -5.87 -1.40
C VAL A 337 13.45 -5.95 -1.31
N VAL A 338 14.15 -5.89 -2.45
CA VAL A 338 15.62 -5.91 -2.45
C VAL A 338 16.20 -4.67 -1.75
N ALA A 339 15.60 -3.50 -1.92
CA ALA A 339 16.03 -2.28 -1.24
C ALA A 339 15.82 -2.38 0.28
N HIS A 340 14.69 -2.94 0.73
CA HIS A 340 14.39 -3.24 2.12
C HIS A 340 15.45 -4.16 2.75
N GLU A 341 15.64 -5.34 2.16
CA GLU A 341 16.59 -6.34 2.68
C GLU A 341 18.05 -5.85 2.64
N LEU A 342 18.39 -4.99 1.70
CA LEU A 342 19.70 -4.37 1.66
C LEU A 342 19.86 -3.28 2.73
N ALA A 343 18.83 -2.50 3.02
CA ALA A 343 18.89 -1.46 4.04
C ALA A 343 19.09 -2.05 5.45
N HIS A 344 18.57 -3.23 5.70
CA HIS A 344 18.79 -3.98 6.94
C HIS A 344 20.25 -4.25 7.24
N GLN A 345 21.12 -4.34 6.24
CA GLN A 345 22.54 -4.57 6.46
C GLN A 345 23.18 -3.47 7.34
N TRP A 346 22.63 -2.23 7.31
CA TRP A 346 22.98 -1.15 8.25
C TRP A 346 22.10 -1.15 9.49
N TRP A 347 20.77 -1.38 9.33
CA TRP A 347 19.73 -1.20 10.37
C TRP A 347 19.00 -2.53 10.62
N GLY A 348 19.53 -3.33 11.52
CA GLY A 348 19.10 -4.70 11.81
C GLY A 348 20.30 -5.63 11.95
N ASP A 349 21.24 -5.57 10.99
CA ASP A 349 22.44 -6.42 10.98
C ASP A 349 23.62 -5.76 11.69
N MET A 350 24.08 -4.61 11.21
CA MET A 350 25.19 -3.91 11.87
C MET A 350 24.74 -3.33 13.21
N VAL A 351 23.68 -2.53 13.24
CA VAL A 351 23.03 -2.04 14.46
C VAL A 351 21.73 -2.79 14.63
N THR A 352 21.67 -3.70 15.60
CA THR A 352 20.51 -4.56 15.85
C THR A 352 19.66 -3.98 16.99
N CYS A 353 18.33 -4.10 16.94
CA CYS A 353 17.50 -3.79 18.11
C CYS A 353 17.89 -4.73 19.28
N ARG A 354 18.06 -4.17 20.49
CA ARG A 354 18.51 -4.96 21.66
C ARG A 354 17.50 -6.01 22.08
N ASP A 355 16.23 -5.70 21.91
CA ASP A 355 15.08 -6.58 22.10
C ASP A 355 13.98 -6.22 21.11
N PHE A 356 13.01 -7.10 20.91
CA PHE A 356 11.97 -6.89 19.90
C PHE A 356 10.89 -5.88 20.31
N HIS A 357 10.93 -5.32 21.53
CA HIS A 357 10.19 -4.11 21.83
C HIS A 357 10.57 -2.95 20.91
N HIS A 358 11.81 -2.95 20.43
CA HIS A 358 12.43 -1.92 19.59
C HIS A 358 12.61 -2.34 18.11
N ILE A 359 11.88 -3.34 17.63
CA ILE A 359 12.01 -3.90 16.27
C ILE A 359 11.85 -2.85 15.16
N TRP A 360 11.17 -1.74 15.40
CA TRP A 360 11.05 -0.65 14.46
C TRP A 360 12.39 -0.02 14.08
N LEU A 361 13.43 -0.16 14.92
CA LEU A 361 14.80 0.25 14.59
C LEU A 361 15.41 -0.59 13.47
N ASN A 362 14.91 -1.81 13.26
CA ASN A 362 15.22 -2.64 12.11
C ASN A 362 14.21 -2.36 10.99
N GLU A 363 12.95 -2.72 11.16
CA GLU A 363 11.91 -2.75 10.13
C GLU A 363 11.48 -1.36 9.64
N GLY A 364 11.30 -0.41 10.56
CA GLY A 364 10.96 0.96 10.20
C GLY A 364 12.08 1.68 9.45
N PHE A 365 13.34 1.39 9.79
CA PHE A 365 14.51 1.91 9.09
C PHE A 365 14.67 1.28 7.71
N ALA A 366 14.45 -0.03 7.58
CA ALA A 366 14.49 -0.70 6.29
C ALA A 366 13.37 -0.22 5.35
N THR A 367 12.15 -0.08 5.86
CA THR A 367 11.03 0.51 5.12
C THR A 367 11.30 1.98 4.73
N TYR A 368 11.97 2.75 5.59
CA TYR A 368 12.42 4.09 5.23
C TYR A 368 13.52 4.07 4.15
N GLY A 369 14.34 3.01 4.13
CA GLY A 369 15.30 2.74 3.06
C GLY A 369 14.65 2.63 1.67
N GLU A 370 13.47 2.05 1.58
CA GLU A 370 12.67 1.99 0.35
C GLU A 370 12.36 3.40 -0.19
N ALA A 371 11.89 4.29 0.70
CA ALA A 371 11.63 5.69 0.34
C ALA A 371 12.89 6.44 -0.09
N LEU A 372 14.04 6.21 0.57
CA LEU A 372 15.32 6.79 0.16
C LEU A 372 15.82 6.23 -1.17
N TRP A 373 15.54 4.96 -1.47
CA TRP A 373 15.79 4.39 -2.78
C TRP A 373 14.91 5.07 -3.83
N ALA A 374 13.61 5.22 -3.59
CA ALA A 374 12.68 5.96 -4.46
C ALA A 374 13.17 7.40 -4.70
N GLU A 375 13.63 8.11 -3.63
CA GLU A 375 14.21 9.44 -3.72
C GLU A 375 15.41 9.47 -4.68
N SER A 376 16.28 8.47 -4.62
CA SER A 376 17.45 8.38 -5.47
C SER A 376 17.11 8.21 -6.95
N GLN A 377 15.97 7.64 -7.28
CA GLN A 377 15.50 7.37 -8.64
C GLN A 377 14.66 8.49 -9.24
N GLY A 378 13.77 9.09 -8.46
CA GLY A 378 12.79 10.07 -8.95
C GLY A 378 12.72 11.37 -8.14
N GLY A 379 13.67 11.60 -7.23
CA GLY A 379 13.74 12.80 -6.41
C GLY A 379 12.62 12.89 -5.35
N PRO A 380 12.37 14.11 -4.81
CA PRO A 380 11.42 14.28 -3.71
C PRO A 380 10.00 13.78 -4.01
N ALA A 381 9.54 13.92 -5.24
CA ALA A 381 8.20 13.46 -5.62
C ALA A 381 8.06 11.92 -5.49
N ALA A 382 9.09 11.17 -5.88
CA ALA A 382 9.09 9.71 -5.72
C ALA A 382 9.20 9.30 -4.26
N TYR A 383 9.99 10.02 -3.47
CA TYR A 383 10.11 9.83 -2.02
C TYR A 383 8.75 9.98 -1.31
N HIS A 384 8.04 11.08 -1.54
CA HIS A 384 6.73 11.29 -0.93
C HIS A 384 5.67 10.33 -1.46
N ALA A 385 5.75 9.93 -2.74
CA ALA A 385 4.85 8.95 -3.31
C ALA A 385 5.01 7.55 -2.68
N ASP A 386 6.22 7.17 -2.33
CA ASP A 386 6.50 5.93 -1.63
C ASP A 386 5.97 5.97 -0.19
N LEU A 387 6.31 7.01 0.57
CA LEU A 387 5.83 7.20 1.94
C LEU A 387 4.31 7.29 2.04
N ALA A 388 3.64 7.81 1.02
CA ALA A 388 2.18 7.87 0.99
C ALA A 388 1.52 6.48 1.07
N LEU A 389 2.20 5.42 0.60
CA LEU A 389 1.75 4.03 0.72
C LEU A 389 1.79 3.52 2.16
N ASN A 390 2.69 4.06 2.96
CA ASN A 390 3.00 3.63 4.31
C ASN A 390 2.19 4.37 5.40
N LYS A 391 1.18 5.17 5.04
CA LYS A 391 0.34 5.86 6.01
C LYS A 391 -0.56 4.90 6.76
N TYR A 392 -0.54 5.02 8.09
CA TYR A 392 -1.42 4.26 8.96
C TYR A 392 -2.13 5.17 9.97
N TYR A 393 -3.44 5.11 9.97
CA TYR A 393 -4.33 5.93 10.80
C TYR A 393 -5.04 5.13 11.90
N GLY A 394 -4.64 3.89 12.11
CA GLY A 394 -5.20 3.03 13.16
C GLY A 394 -4.57 3.25 14.53
N PRO A 395 -5.04 2.49 15.54
CA PRO A 395 -4.50 2.52 16.89
C PRO A 395 -3.14 1.80 16.98
N GLY A 396 -2.44 1.98 18.08
CA GLY A 396 -1.20 1.30 18.43
C GLY A 396 0.03 2.21 18.37
N SER A 397 1.00 1.87 19.23
CA SER A 397 2.32 2.50 19.30
C SER A 397 3.29 1.83 18.32
N VAL A 398 4.36 2.51 17.95
CA VAL A 398 5.47 1.90 17.20
C VAL A 398 6.28 0.95 18.09
N TRP A 399 6.49 1.33 19.35
CA TRP A 399 7.08 0.48 20.37
C TRP A 399 6.19 -0.75 20.64
N VAL A 400 6.78 -1.95 20.66
CA VAL A 400 6.07 -3.22 20.85
C VAL A 400 5.86 -3.48 22.35
N PRO A 401 4.62 -3.53 22.85
CA PRO A 401 4.37 -3.72 24.30
C PRO A 401 4.72 -5.13 24.82
N ASP A 402 4.61 -6.13 23.96
CA ASP A 402 4.88 -7.54 24.28
C ASP A 402 5.76 -8.14 23.19
N ASP A 403 7.03 -8.34 23.47
CA ASP A 403 8.02 -8.92 22.55
C ASP A 403 7.91 -10.45 22.39
N GLN A 404 6.90 -11.03 23.03
CA GLN A 404 6.49 -12.43 22.83
C GLN A 404 5.28 -12.54 21.87
N ASP A 405 4.63 -11.44 21.53
CA ASP A 405 3.57 -11.38 20.53
C ASP A 405 4.15 -11.12 19.14
N GLU A 406 4.39 -12.22 18.44
CA GLU A 406 4.96 -12.18 17.09
C GLU A 406 4.09 -11.43 16.07
N ALA A 407 2.77 -11.55 16.19
CA ALA A 407 1.86 -10.80 15.33
C ALA A 407 2.04 -9.28 15.54
N ARG A 408 2.41 -8.88 16.76
CA ARG A 408 2.69 -7.49 17.10
C ARG A 408 4.11 -7.07 16.72
N ILE A 409 5.11 -7.93 16.88
CA ILE A 409 6.49 -7.67 16.43
C ILE A 409 6.48 -7.33 14.94
N PHE A 410 5.86 -8.18 14.11
CA PHE A 410 5.76 -8.01 12.66
C PHE A 410 4.42 -7.40 12.23
N ASP A 411 3.95 -6.37 12.93
CA ASP A 411 2.79 -5.59 12.48
C ASP A 411 3.22 -4.62 11.38
N SER A 412 2.80 -4.90 10.15
CA SER A 412 3.17 -4.10 8.97
C SER A 412 2.80 -2.62 9.10
N ASN A 413 1.71 -2.31 9.78
CA ASN A 413 1.24 -0.94 9.93
C ASN A 413 2.02 -0.17 11.00
N LEU A 414 2.49 -0.85 12.05
CA LEU A 414 3.11 -0.21 13.21
C LEU A 414 4.64 -0.28 13.15
N SER A 415 5.21 -1.50 13.05
CA SER A 415 6.66 -1.70 13.10
C SER A 415 7.35 -1.23 11.81
N TYR A 416 6.70 -1.43 10.66
CA TYR A 416 7.17 -1.04 9.33
C TYR A 416 6.70 0.36 8.94
N ASN A 417 5.42 0.48 8.56
CA ASN A 417 4.85 1.68 7.95
C ASN A 417 4.91 2.89 8.88
N LYS A 418 4.32 2.82 10.09
CA LYS A 418 4.38 3.94 11.05
C LYS A 418 5.81 4.17 11.53
N GLY A 419 6.65 3.13 11.63
CA GLY A 419 8.08 3.24 11.92
C GLY A 419 8.82 4.10 10.89
N SER A 420 8.59 3.88 9.60
CA SER A 420 9.16 4.70 8.52
C SER A 420 8.65 6.15 8.56
N TRP A 421 7.36 6.35 8.91
CA TRP A 421 6.77 7.68 9.09
C TRP A 421 7.38 8.45 10.28
N VAL A 422 7.78 7.77 11.36
CA VAL A 422 8.52 8.42 12.45
C VAL A 422 9.83 9.02 11.92
N LEU A 423 10.57 8.29 11.09
CA LEU A 423 11.82 8.79 10.50
C LEU A 423 11.56 9.94 9.53
N HIS A 424 10.52 9.85 8.72
CA HIS A 424 10.09 10.92 7.82
C HIS A 424 9.76 12.21 8.57
N MET A 425 8.93 12.13 9.60
CA MET A 425 8.59 13.28 10.44
C MET A 425 9.82 13.83 11.20
N LEU A 426 10.71 12.95 11.66
CA LEU A 426 11.94 13.37 12.33
C LEU A 426 12.89 14.10 11.37
N ARG A 427 12.97 13.66 10.09
CA ARG A 427 13.70 14.36 9.05
C ARG A 427 13.17 15.78 8.85
N HIS A 428 11.85 15.97 8.86
CA HIS A 428 11.23 17.30 8.80
C HIS A 428 11.55 18.15 10.03
N VAL A 429 11.44 17.59 11.25
CA VAL A 429 11.74 18.29 12.51
C VAL A 429 13.19 18.75 12.56
N LEU A 430 14.13 17.92 12.10
CA LEU A 430 15.57 18.19 12.19
C LEU A 430 16.13 18.94 10.95
N GLY A 431 15.52 18.75 9.82
CA GLY A 431 16.04 19.08 8.50
C GLY A 431 17.10 18.06 8.02
N ASP A 432 17.30 17.96 6.72
CA ASP A 432 18.13 16.95 6.07
C ASP A 432 19.52 16.80 6.67
N ALA A 433 20.21 17.95 6.82
CA ALA A 433 21.60 17.93 7.29
C ALA A 433 21.76 17.33 8.70
N ALA A 434 20.91 17.73 9.64
CA ALA A 434 20.95 17.23 11.01
C ALA A 434 20.41 15.80 11.08
N PHE A 435 19.39 15.44 10.32
CA PHE A 435 18.83 14.09 10.28
C PHE A 435 19.87 13.07 9.82
N PHE A 436 20.51 13.26 8.66
CA PHE A 436 21.51 12.32 8.17
C PHE A 436 22.79 12.30 9.02
N ALA A 437 23.17 13.44 9.61
CA ALA A 437 24.25 13.47 10.60
C ALA A 437 23.89 12.68 11.87
N SER A 438 22.62 12.68 12.28
CA SER A 438 22.13 11.88 13.42
C SER A 438 22.19 10.39 13.12
N LEU A 439 21.83 9.96 11.92
CA LEU A 439 21.98 8.57 11.48
C LEU A 439 23.46 8.14 11.52
N ALA A 440 24.36 9.00 11.04
CA ALA A 440 25.81 8.73 11.09
C ALA A 440 26.32 8.63 12.53
N GLN A 441 25.88 9.53 13.43
CA GLN A 441 26.25 9.49 14.84
C GLN A 441 25.72 8.25 15.55
N TYR A 442 24.46 7.88 15.31
CA TYR A 442 23.84 6.67 15.84
C TYR A 442 24.58 5.42 15.38
N ARG A 443 24.91 5.34 14.09
CA ARG A 443 25.73 4.28 13.53
C ARG A 443 27.08 4.16 14.26
N LEU A 444 27.85 5.25 14.35
CA LEU A 444 29.18 5.25 14.96
C LEU A 444 29.17 4.85 16.45
N ALA A 445 28.10 5.18 17.15
CA ALA A 445 27.97 4.85 18.58
C ALA A 445 27.62 3.38 18.83
N HIS A 446 26.92 2.74 17.87
CA HIS A 446 26.35 1.40 18.05
C HIS A 446 26.72 0.40 16.96
N GLU A 447 27.66 0.75 16.06
CA GLU A 447 28.08 -0.16 14.99
C GLU A 447 28.58 -1.50 15.54
N TYR A 448 28.10 -2.57 14.93
CA TYR A 448 28.32 -3.96 15.32
C TYR A 448 27.79 -4.34 16.71
N GLY A 449 26.95 -3.51 17.29
CA GLY A 449 26.29 -3.71 18.58
C GLY A 449 24.79 -3.71 18.50
N THR A 450 24.18 -3.44 19.65
CA THR A 450 22.72 -3.35 19.78
C THR A 450 22.31 -1.98 20.31
N ALA A 451 21.06 -1.58 20.04
CA ALA A 451 20.52 -0.29 20.47
C ALA A 451 19.04 -0.36 20.83
N VAL A 452 18.59 0.63 21.60
CA VAL A 452 17.18 0.88 21.90
C VAL A 452 16.75 2.24 21.35
N THR A 453 15.47 2.53 21.37
CA THR A 453 14.90 3.81 20.91
C THR A 453 15.58 5.02 21.54
N GLU A 454 15.93 4.94 22.83
CA GLU A 454 16.59 6.02 23.58
C GLU A 454 17.99 6.33 23.06
N ASP A 455 18.72 5.33 22.58
CA ASP A 455 20.04 5.50 22.00
C ASP A 455 19.95 6.29 20.69
N PHE A 456 18.99 5.97 19.85
CA PHE A 456 18.73 6.73 18.63
C PHE A 456 18.28 8.17 18.93
N ARG A 457 17.37 8.36 19.91
CA ARG A 457 16.96 9.69 20.38
C ARG A 457 18.17 10.49 20.87
N ALA A 458 19.01 9.89 21.70
CA ALA A 458 20.20 10.56 22.23
C ALA A 458 21.17 11.00 21.14
N ALA A 459 21.37 10.18 20.09
CA ALA A 459 22.19 10.56 18.93
C ALA A 459 21.57 11.76 18.18
N CYS A 460 20.27 11.77 17.99
CA CYS A 460 19.56 12.89 17.36
C CYS A 460 19.63 14.18 18.18
N GLU A 461 19.47 14.09 19.50
CA GLU A 461 19.59 15.21 20.42
C GLU A 461 21.03 15.77 20.47
N ALA A 462 22.02 14.89 20.49
CA ALA A 462 23.43 15.29 20.48
C ALA A 462 23.84 16.07 19.22
N VAL A 463 23.33 15.68 18.06
CA VAL A 463 23.62 16.35 16.78
C VAL A 463 22.83 17.63 16.61
N SER A 464 21.53 17.61 16.92
CA SER A 464 20.64 18.74 16.64
C SER A 464 20.62 19.79 17.74
N GLY A 465 21.02 19.45 18.97
CA GLY A 465 20.89 20.30 20.15
C GLY A 465 19.44 20.53 20.59
N ARG A 466 18.47 19.74 20.07
CA ARG A 466 17.04 19.84 20.38
C ARG A 466 16.65 18.75 21.38
N ASP A 467 15.75 19.07 22.30
CA ASP A 467 15.05 18.07 23.13
C ASP A 467 13.98 17.37 22.28
N LEU A 468 14.14 16.10 22.04
CA LEU A 468 13.25 15.27 21.25
C LEU A 468 12.40 14.32 22.13
N THR A 469 12.51 14.41 23.44
CA THR A 469 11.77 13.55 24.38
C THR A 469 10.29 13.51 24.04
N LYS A 470 9.68 14.69 23.82
CA LYS A 470 8.26 14.80 23.50
C LYS A 470 7.90 14.18 22.15
N PHE A 471 8.75 14.34 21.13
CA PHE A 471 8.56 13.73 19.82
C PHE A 471 8.52 12.20 19.94
N PHE A 472 9.52 11.58 20.58
CA PHE A 472 9.57 10.12 20.72
C PHE A 472 8.42 9.60 21.61
N GLN A 473 8.07 10.31 22.68
CA GLN A 473 6.90 9.94 23.49
C GLN A 473 5.59 9.94 22.71
N GLN A 474 5.40 10.87 21.79
CA GLN A 474 4.17 11.00 21.00
C GLN A 474 4.13 10.03 19.81
N TRP A 475 5.25 9.86 19.10
CA TRP A 475 5.26 9.15 17.83
C TRP A 475 5.75 7.70 17.90
N VAL A 476 6.59 7.36 18.90
CA VAL A 476 7.08 5.98 19.08
C VAL A 476 6.29 5.27 20.18
N TYR A 477 6.20 5.86 21.38
CA TYR A 477 5.50 5.25 22.51
C TYR A 477 4.02 5.56 22.56
N GLY A 478 3.60 6.67 21.96
CA GLY A 478 2.22 7.11 21.89
C GLY A 478 1.48 6.52 20.69
N GLU A 479 0.18 6.63 20.77
CA GLU A 479 -0.76 6.21 19.73
C GLU A 479 -1.36 7.43 19.04
N ARG A 480 -2.05 7.19 17.90
CA ARG A 480 -2.82 8.19 17.16
C ARG A 480 -1.94 9.19 16.39
N PHE A 481 -2.58 10.26 15.95
CA PHE A 481 -2.03 11.32 15.10
C PHE A 481 -2.91 12.57 15.27
N PRO A 482 -2.44 13.78 14.92
CA PRO A 482 -3.22 15.00 14.99
C PRO A 482 -4.29 15.05 13.89
N ILE A 483 -5.47 15.55 14.24
CA ILE A 483 -6.52 15.96 13.31
C ILE A 483 -6.58 17.47 13.36
N TYR A 484 -6.11 18.12 12.30
CA TYR A 484 -6.07 19.58 12.24
C TYR A 484 -7.34 20.15 11.63
N ARG A 485 -7.87 21.18 12.28
CA ARG A 485 -8.83 22.10 11.70
C ARG A 485 -8.16 23.45 11.55
N ALA A 486 -8.11 23.96 10.33
CA ALA A 486 -7.59 25.27 10.02
C ALA A 486 -8.74 26.21 9.64
N THR A 487 -8.79 27.37 10.27
CA THR A 487 -9.64 28.48 9.84
C THR A 487 -8.77 29.71 9.66
N TRP A 488 -9.03 30.46 8.61
CA TRP A 488 -8.24 31.66 8.34
C TRP A 488 -9.11 32.80 7.83
N ASP A 489 -8.63 34.02 8.04
CA ASP A 489 -9.19 35.25 7.51
C ASP A 489 -8.03 36.17 7.15
N SER A 490 -8.27 37.18 6.32
CA SER A 490 -7.24 38.13 5.90
C SER A 490 -7.75 39.56 5.98
N ALA A 491 -6.85 40.46 6.31
CA ALA A 491 -7.11 41.90 6.32
C ALA A 491 -5.98 42.65 5.64
N PRO A 492 -6.28 43.76 4.90
CA PRO A 492 -5.25 44.63 4.37
C PRO A 492 -4.35 45.18 5.48
N ALA A 493 -3.04 45.12 5.28
CA ALA A 493 -2.03 45.65 6.19
C ALA A 493 -0.97 46.46 5.46
N ALA A 494 -0.08 47.14 6.18
CA ALA A 494 0.98 47.91 5.57
C ALA A 494 1.93 47.01 4.75
N GLY A 495 1.98 47.18 3.46
CA GLY A 495 2.83 46.42 2.54
C GLY A 495 2.22 45.11 2.06
N GLY A 496 0.91 44.86 2.30
CA GLY A 496 0.25 43.64 1.86
C GLY A 496 -0.99 43.28 2.68
N PHE A 497 -1.03 42.07 3.20
CA PHE A 497 -2.15 41.52 3.97
C PHE A 497 -1.62 40.75 5.17
N ASP A 498 -2.34 40.81 6.28
CA ASP A 498 -2.15 39.95 7.43
C ASP A 498 -3.20 38.82 7.36
N VAL A 499 -2.72 37.60 7.32
CA VAL A 499 -3.52 36.37 7.35
C VAL A 499 -3.55 35.86 8.79
N THR A 500 -4.72 35.83 9.39
CA THR A 500 -4.94 35.26 10.73
C THR A 500 -5.35 33.81 10.58
N LEU A 501 -4.44 32.89 10.90
CA LEU A 501 -4.67 31.45 10.90
C LEU A 501 -4.97 30.98 12.33
N THR A 502 -6.08 30.29 12.54
CA THR A 502 -6.35 29.53 13.75
C THR A 502 -6.25 28.05 13.41
N LEU A 503 -5.31 27.36 14.07
CA LEU A 503 -5.08 25.93 13.95
C LEU A 503 -5.54 25.22 15.21
N GLU A 504 -6.43 24.24 15.07
CA GLU A 504 -6.97 23.45 16.19
C GLU A 504 -6.61 21.97 16.01
N GLN A 505 -6.25 21.30 17.10
CA GLN A 505 -6.12 19.86 17.16
C GLN A 505 -7.43 19.24 17.64
N ARG A 506 -8.06 18.38 16.81
CA ARG A 506 -9.44 17.88 16.98
C ARG A 506 -9.56 16.40 17.35
N GLN A 507 -8.46 15.65 17.45
CA GLN A 507 -8.42 14.18 17.62
C GLN A 507 -9.01 13.66 18.94
N GLY A 508 -9.28 14.50 19.91
CA GLY A 508 -9.86 14.08 21.20
C GLY A 508 -8.94 13.12 21.96
N GLY A 509 -7.74 13.57 22.30
CA GLY A 509 -6.73 12.76 22.98
C GLY A 509 -5.49 13.57 23.29
N PRO A 510 -4.31 12.95 23.37
CA PRO A 510 -3.07 13.69 23.58
C PRO A 510 -2.84 14.69 22.45
N LEU A 511 -2.36 15.87 22.81
CA LEU A 511 -1.96 16.88 21.83
C LEU A 511 -0.57 16.59 21.32
N PHE A 512 -0.37 16.78 20.02
CA PHE A 512 0.92 16.61 19.36
C PHE A 512 1.68 17.94 19.30
N THR A 513 3.00 17.85 19.25
CA THR A 513 3.87 19.02 19.06
C THR A 513 4.68 18.83 17.80
N MET A 514 4.40 19.64 16.78
CA MET A 514 5.08 19.58 15.48
C MET A 514 5.31 20.98 14.92
N PRO A 515 6.40 21.19 14.17
CA PRO A 515 6.45 22.30 13.23
C PRO A 515 5.50 21.99 12.07
N VAL A 516 4.54 22.88 11.81
CA VAL A 516 3.52 22.70 10.78
C VAL A 516 3.80 23.67 9.65
N ASP A 517 4.02 23.16 8.45
CA ASP A 517 4.19 23.98 7.26
C ASP A 517 2.85 24.55 6.83
N VAL A 518 2.86 25.83 6.47
CA VAL A 518 1.68 26.57 6.01
C VAL A 518 2.03 27.27 4.69
N ARG A 519 1.35 26.89 3.62
CA ARG A 519 1.47 27.54 2.33
C ARG A 519 0.28 28.45 2.07
N ILE A 520 0.53 29.72 1.78
CA ILE A 520 -0.49 30.70 1.40
C ILE A 520 -0.30 31.02 -0.09
N GLU A 521 -1.27 30.61 -0.90
CA GLU A 521 -1.33 31.01 -2.30
C GLU A 521 -1.78 32.47 -2.36
N THR A 522 -1.02 33.32 -3.07
CA THR A 522 -1.34 34.72 -3.25
C THR A 522 -1.38 35.09 -4.73
N THR A 523 -1.95 36.27 -5.04
CA THR A 523 -1.90 36.82 -6.40
C THR A 523 -0.47 37.05 -6.90
N GLY A 524 0.53 37.09 -6.00
CA GLY A 524 1.96 37.23 -6.30
C GLY A 524 2.73 35.90 -6.26
N GLY A 525 2.02 34.76 -6.15
CA GLY A 525 2.58 33.40 -5.99
C GLY A 525 2.59 32.91 -4.55
N PRO A 526 3.04 31.66 -4.30
CA PRO A 526 2.99 31.04 -2.97
C PRO A 526 3.95 31.70 -1.97
N ARG A 527 3.56 31.66 -0.69
CA ARG A 527 4.38 32.04 0.47
C ARG A 527 4.32 30.92 1.49
N ASP A 528 5.49 30.41 1.90
CA ASP A 528 5.62 29.32 2.84
C ASP A 528 6.03 29.84 4.22
N PHE A 529 5.40 29.29 5.26
CA PHE A 529 5.64 29.58 6.67
C PHE A 529 5.74 28.26 7.44
N VAL A 530 6.36 28.30 8.61
CA VAL A 530 6.34 27.18 9.58
C VAL A 530 5.80 27.72 10.90
N VAL A 531 4.74 27.11 11.42
CA VAL A 531 4.13 27.48 12.68
C VAL A 531 4.32 26.39 13.74
N PRO A 532 4.71 26.72 14.98
CA PRO A 532 4.87 25.73 16.05
C PRO A 532 3.48 25.38 16.64
N ASP A 533 2.99 24.17 16.33
CA ASP A 533 1.76 23.67 16.89
C ASP A 533 2.03 22.81 18.12
N SER A 534 1.32 23.06 19.25
CA SER A 534 1.48 22.31 20.51
C SER A 534 0.27 22.40 21.43
N LEU A 535 -0.75 23.16 21.06
CA LEU A 535 -1.93 23.42 21.89
C LEU A 535 -3.20 22.93 21.17
N ALA A 536 -4.28 22.79 21.94
CA ALA A 536 -5.57 22.41 21.37
C ALA A 536 -6.11 23.43 20.36
N SER A 537 -5.73 24.70 20.50
CA SER A 537 -6.02 25.77 19.55
C SER A 537 -4.96 26.86 19.66
N GLN A 538 -4.41 27.29 18.53
CA GLN A 538 -3.43 28.38 18.44
C GLN A 538 -3.77 29.28 17.27
N THR A 539 -3.51 30.57 17.43
CA THR A 539 -3.74 31.58 16.38
C THR A 539 -2.41 32.21 16.01
N PHE A 540 -2.16 32.31 14.71
CA PHE A 540 -0.97 32.91 14.10
C PHE A 540 -1.37 34.04 13.17
N VAL A 541 -0.57 35.08 13.12
CA VAL A 541 -0.70 36.17 12.14
C VAL A 541 0.48 36.08 11.19
N LEU A 542 0.20 35.84 9.92
CA LEU A 542 1.18 35.61 8.85
C LEU A 542 1.05 36.74 7.84
N HIS A 543 2.12 37.50 7.65
CA HIS A 543 2.13 38.61 6.70
C HIS A 543 2.50 38.15 5.29
N VAL A 544 1.70 38.54 4.28
CA VAL A 544 1.98 38.31 2.85
C VAL A 544 1.93 39.61 2.07
N ASP A 545 2.77 39.73 1.06
CA ASP A 545 2.96 40.93 0.25
C ASP A 545 1.92 41.13 -0.88
N ALA A 546 1.07 40.12 -1.09
CA ALA A 546 0.02 40.11 -2.11
C ALA A 546 -1.28 39.50 -1.55
N GLU A 547 -2.39 39.75 -2.23
CA GLU A 547 -3.72 39.27 -1.79
C GLU A 547 -3.74 37.72 -1.66
N PRO A 548 -4.08 37.17 -0.46
CA PRO A 548 -4.15 35.74 -0.24
C PRO A 548 -5.39 35.13 -0.90
N LEU A 549 -5.21 34.01 -1.58
CA LEU A 549 -6.24 33.29 -2.34
C LEU A 549 -6.66 31.98 -1.66
N ALA A 550 -5.69 31.25 -1.09
CA ALA A 550 -5.91 29.97 -0.43
C ALA A 550 -4.83 29.73 0.63
N LEU A 551 -5.10 28.83 1.57
CA LEU A 551 -4.17 28.40 2.61
C LEU A 551 -4.18 26.88 2.71
N ALA A 552 -3.00 26.26 2.68
CA ALA A 552 -2.80 24.82 2.84
C ALA A 552 -1.94 24.54 4.08
N ILE A 553 -2.34 23.53 4.83
CA ILE A 553 -1.63 23.01 6.00
C ILE A 553 -0.82 21.81 5.58
N ASP A 554 0.50 21.85 5.82
CA ASP A 554 1.46 20.80 5.50
C ASP A 554 1.28 20.28 4.06
N PRO A 555 1.46 21.16 3.07
CA PRO A 555 1.15 20.87 1.66
C PRO A 555 2.05 19.80 1.05
N ASP A 556 3.25 19.63 1.61
CA ASP A 556 4.23 18.65 1.15
C ASP A 556 4.17 17.34 1.97
N ASP A 557 3.18 17.24 2.88
CA ASP A 557 2.80 16.01 3.59
C ASP A 557 3.90 15.41 4.48
N TRP A 558 4.53 16.27 5.29
CA TRP A 558 5.56 15.89 6.24
C TRP A 558 5.03 15.28 7.54
N ILE A 559 3.76 15.45 7.87
CA ILE A 559 3.17 15.04 9.14
C ILE A 559 2.10 13.98 8.90
N LEU A 560 2.16 12.86 9.61
CA LEU A 560 1.07 11.88 9.65
C LEU A 560 -0.15 12.53 10.32
N LYS A 561 -1.09 13.05 9.55
CA LYS A 561 -2.21 13.85 10.00
C LYS A 561 -3.49 13.59 9.21
N GLN A 562 -4.60 14.03 9.77
CA GLN A 562 -5.84 14.28 9.02
C GLN A 562 -6.20 15.76 9.09
N LEU A 563 -6.93 16.25 8.10
CA LEU A 563 -7.42 17.62 8.06
C LEU A 563 -8.95 17.65 8.19
N GLU A 564 -9.46 18.48 9.10
CA GLU A 564 -10.88 18.80 9.23
C GLU A 564 -11.11 20.25 8.82
N HIS A 565 -11.51 20.47 7.57
CA HIS A 565 -11.80 21.81 7.08
C HIS A 565 -13.16 22.30 7.57
N VAL A 566 -13.25 23.57 7.97
CA VAL A 566 -14.51 24.23 8.28
C VAL A 566 -15.06 24.85 7.02
N MET A 567 -16.24 24.38 6.60
CA MET A 567 -16.94 24.97 5.47
C MET A 567 -17.85 26.09 5.97
N VAL A 568 -17.64 27.30 5.48
CA VAL A 568 -18.63 28.38 5.52
C VAL A 568 -19.76 27.98 4.56
N GLN A 569 -20.97 28.40 4.82
CA GLN A 569 -22.17 27.94 4.12
C GLN A 569 -22.00 27.87 2.59
N PRO A 570 -22.08 26.70 1.96
CA PRO A 570 -21.81 26.53 0.55
C PRO A 570 -22.95 27.10 -0.32
N PRO A 571 -22.64 27.66 -1.49
CA PRO A 571 -23.64 28.17 -2.39
C PRO A 571 -24.44 27.08 -3.11
N PHE A 572 -23.86 25.86 -3.33
CA PHE A 572 -24.45 24.75 -4.07
C PHE A 572 -25.09 25.15 -5.43
N ASP A 573 -24.40 26.00 -6.19
CA ASP A 573 -24.88 26.56 -7.45
C ASP A 573 -24.56 25.69 -8.69
N ARG A 574 -23.65 24.72 -8.55
CA ARG A 574 -23.25 23.78 -9.62
C ARG A 574 -23.82 22.36 -9.39
N PRO A 575 -24.13 21.60 -10.48
CA PRO A 575 -24.81 20.31 -10.34
C PRO A 575 -23.90 19.19 -9.82
N VAL A 576 -22.84 18.85 -10.57
CA VAL A 576 -22.03 17.64 -10.32
C VAL A 576 -20.55 17.90 -10.54
N LEU A 577 -19.73 17.54 -9.56
CA LEU A 577 -18.28 17.40 -9.68
C LEU A 577 -17.93 15.92 -9.78
N ILE A 578 -17.22 15.53 -10.83
CA ILE A 578 -16.58 14.21 -10.94
C ILE A 578 -15.15 14.32 -10.46
N VAL A 579 -14.78 13.44 -9.54
CA VAL A 579 -13.43 13.34 -9.01
C VAL A 579 -12.84 12.00 -9.45
N ASN A 580 -11.75 12.04 -10.20
CA ASN A 580 -11.02 10.86 -10.61
C ASN A 580 -9.87 10.57 -9.64
N GLY A 581 -9.96 9.47 -8.90
CA GLY A 581 -8.94 8.89 -8.05
C GLY A 581 -8.32 7.61 -8.64
N VAL A 582 -8.43 7.37 -9.94
CA VAL A 582 -7.88 6.18 -10.59
C VAL A 582 -6.73 6.56 -11.51
N ASP A 583 -5.59 5.92 -11.32
CA ASP A 583 -4.39 6.17 -12.10
C ASP A 583 -4.56 5.76 -13.58
N TRP A 584 -4.40 6.74 -14.46
CA TRP A 584 -4.47 6.54 -15.91
C TRP A 584 -3.32 5.66 -16.45
N ALA A 585 -2.15 5.67 -15.81
CA ALA A 585 -1.02 4.88 -16.26
C ALA A 585 -1.28 3.37 -16.09
N ASN A 586 -1.89 3.00 -14.95
CA ASN A 586 -2.14 1.60 -14.61
C ASN A 586 -3.46 1.06 -15.19
N TYR A 587 -4.50 1.90 -15.28
CA TYR A 587 -5.86 1.47 -15.65
C TYR A 587 -6.41 2.22 -16.88
N GLY A 588 -5.54 2.87 -17.66
CA GLY A 588 -5.91 3.81 -18.70
C GLY A 588 -6.94 3.32 -19.72
N ALA A 589 -6.80 2.11 -20.23
CA ALA A 589 -7.76 1.56 -21.19
C ALA A 589 -9.16 1.32 -20.57
N GLU A 590 -9.20 0.77 -19.34
CA GLU A 590 -10.46 0.46 -18.65
C GLU A 590 -11.19 1.74 -18.24
N ILE A 591 -10.47 2.67 -17.62
CA ILE A 591 -11.07 3.91 -17.10
C ILE A 591 -11.46 4.88 -18.22
N THR A 592 -10.66 4.99 -19.28
CA THR A 592 -10.98 5.79 -20.46
C THR A 592 -12.27 5.31 -21.11
N THR A 593 -12.44 3.99 -21.26
CA THR A 593 -13.67 3.40 -21.81
C THR A 593 -14.88 3.72 -20.93
N ALA A 594 -14.74 3.58 -19.60
CA ALA A 594 -15.83 3.88 -18.67
C ALA A 594 -16.27 5.35 -18.72
N TYR A 595 -15.32 6.29 -18.80
CA TYR A 595 -15.65 7.71 -18.99
C TYR A 595 -16.26 7.99 -20.36
N THR A 596 -15.73 7.40 -21.43
CA THR A 596 -16.30 7.51 -22.78
C THR A 596 -17.75 7.01 -22.83
N ASP A 597 -18.05 5.93 -22.11
CA ASP A 597 -19.39 5.37 -21.99
C ASP A 597 -20.28 6.15 -21.01
N LYS A 598 -19.76 7.20 -20.38
CA LYS A 598 -20.43 8.01 -19.34
C LYS A 598 -20.94 7.17 -18.17
N ALA A 599 -20.25 6.09 -17.83
CA ALA A 599 -20.66 5.15 -16.81
C ALA A 599 -20.81 5.80 -15.42
N PHE A 600 -20.06 6.84 -15.13
CA PHE A 600 -20.01 7.47 -13.81
C PHE A 600 -20.92 8.68 -13.64
N PHE A 601 -21.49 9.23 -14.72
CA PHE A 601 -22.29 10.47 -14.63
C PHE A 601 -23.50 10.54 -15.58
N GLY A 602 -23.68 9.54 -16.42
CA GLY A 602 -24.80 9.51 -17.37
C GLY A 602 -24.79 10.68 -18.33
N ASP A 603 -25.90 11.38 -18.44
CA ASP A 603 -26.07 12.56 -19.30
C ASP A 603 -26.05 13.89 -18.49
N TYR A 604 -25.60 13.85 -17.24
CA TYR A 604 -25.50 15.06 -16.42
C TYR A 604 -24.37 15.98 -16.89
N PRO A 605 -24.57 17.29 -16.83
CA PRO A 605 -23.45 18.23 -16.98
C PRO A 605 -22.53 18.12 -15.77
N ILE A 606 -21.23 18.02 -16.03
CA ILE A 606 -20.21 17.80 -15.02
C ILE A 606 -19.09 18.81 -15.13
N ASP A 607 -18.48 19.12 -13.99
CA ASP A 607 -17.10 19.59 -13.90
C ASP A 607 -16.20 18.43 -13.45
N PHE A 608 -14.88 18.55 -13.63
CA PHE A 608 -13.95 17.45 -13.47
C PHE A 608 -12.77 17.85 -12.59
N TRP A 609 -12.38 16.97 -11.69
CA TRP A 609 -11.19 17.06 -10.84
C TRP A 609 -10.37 15.78 -10.99
N ASP A 610 -9.04 15.88 -11.21
CA ASP A 610 -8.20 14.71 -11.45
C ASP A 610 -7.01 14.70 -10.51
N HIS A 611 -6.83 13.61 -9.76
CA HIS A 611 -5.68 13.44 -8.86
C HIS A 611 -4.40 13.06 -9.61
N PHE A 612 -4.53 12.50 -10.81
CA PHE A 612 -3.42 11.94 -11.57
C PHE A 612 -3.02 12.82 -12.77
N PRO A 613 -1.80 12.65 -13.28
CA PRO A 613 -1.41 13.25 -14.56
C PRO A 613 -2.35 12.84 -15.69
N ALA A 614 -2.56 13.74 -16.64
CA ALA A 614 -3.41 13.45 -17.81
C ALA A 614 -2.91 12.19 -18.55
N PRO A 615 -3.81 11.35 -19.07
CA PRO A 615 -3.44 10.19 -19.88
C PRO A 615 -2.66 10.60 -21.13
N ALA A 616 -1.73 9.77 -21.60
CA ALA A 616 -0.86 10.06 -22.75
C ALA A 616 -1.60 10.42 -24.04
N GLY A 617 -2.84 9.95 -24.22
CA GLY A 617 -3.72 10.28 -25.35
C GLY A 617 -4.64 11.49 -25.13
N GLY A 618 -4.51 12.20 -24.00
CA GLY A 618 -5.46 13.21 -23.56
C GLY A 618 -6.73 12.63 -22.94
N TYR A 619 -7.52 13.49 -22.31
CA TYR A 619 -8.78 13.06 -21.68
C TYR A 619 -9.84 12.63 -22.70
N PRO A 620 -10.73 11.68 -22.34
CA PRO A 620 -11.93 11.39 -23.12
C PRO A 620 -12.73 12.67 -23.42
N LEU A 621 -13.27 12.79 -24.61
CA LEU A 621 -14.08 13.95 -25.03
C LEU A 621 -15.35 14.17 -24.18
N THR A 622 -15.71 13.20 -23.36
CA THR A 622 -16.84 13.25 -22.42
C THR A 622 -16.51 13.99 -21.13
N LEU A 623 -15.21 14.25 -20.87
CA LEU A 623 -14.71 14.99 -19.70
C LEU A 623 -14.36 16.43 -20.10
N PRO A 624 -14.75 17.43 -19.30
CA PRO A 624 -14.16 18.77 -19.41
C PRO A 624 -12.70 18.76 -18.94
N ALA A 625 -12.00 19.87 -19.17
CA ALA A 625 -10.68 20.05 -18.58
C ALA A 625 -10.77 20.01 -17.03
N PRO A 626 -9.81 19.37 -16.34
CA PRO A 626 -9.84 19.30 -14.88
C PRO A 626 -9.67 20.70 -14.27
N LEU A 627 -10.45 20.98 -13.23
CA LEU A 627 -10.39 22.23 -12.48
C LEU A 627 -9.15 22.29 -11.56
N GLY A 628 -8.64 21.14 -11.14
CA GLY A 628 -7.50 21.06 -10.22
C GLY A 628 -7.06 19.64 -9.94
N ARG A 629 -6.06 19.51 -9.06
CA ARG A 629 -5.45 18.26 -8.56
C ARG A 629 -5.24 18.32 -7.06
N GLY A 630 -5.03 17.15 -6.45
CA GLY A 630 -4.80 17.05 -5.00
C GLY A 630 -6.08 17.21 -4.19
N PRO A 631 -5.98 17.46 -2.88
CA PRO A 631 -7.13 17.65 -2.01
C PRO A 631 -8.05 18.77 -2.52
N ILE A 632 -9.35 18.52 -2.46
CA ILE A 632 -10.33 19.47 -3.02
C ILE A 632 -10.60 20.55 -1.97
N PRO A 633 -10.36 21.82 -2.26
CA PRO A 633 -10.62 22.90 -1.32
C PRO A 633 -12.12 22.98 -0.95
N PRO A 634 -12.47 23.40 0.30
CA PRO A 634 -13.85 23.55 0.74
C PRO A 634 -14.64 24.52 -0.15
N GLU A 635 -14.00 25.54 -0.67
CA GLU A 635 -14.59 26.54 -1.58
C GLU A 635 -15.05 25.89 -2.88
N VAL A 636 -14.24 24.96 -3.43
CA VAL A 636 -14.60 24.21 -4.64
C VAL A 636 -15.76 23.24 -4.35
N LEU A 637 -15.62 22.43 -3.29
CA LEU A 637 -16.68 21.49 -2.90
C LEU A 637 -18.01 22.21 -2.63
N GLY A 638 -17.95 23.36 -1.98
CA GLY A 638 -19.13 24.16 -1.63
C GLY A 638 -19.99 24.59 -2.81
N HIS A 639 -19.43 24.70 -4.00
CA HIS A 639 -20.19 25.01 -5.20
C HIS A 639 -21.06 23.85 -5.70
N TYR A 640 -20.69 22.60 -5.39
CA TYR A 640 -21.37 21.45 -6.00
C TYR A 640 -22.47 20.90 -5.10
N ARG A 641 -23.62 20.59 -5.71
CA ARG A 641 -24.71 19.86 -5.05
C ARG A 641 -24.37 18.40 -4.87
N ASN A 642 -23.63 17.82 -5.82
CA ASN A 642 -23.27 16.41 -5.82
C ASN A 642 -21.81 16.25 -6.20
N VAL A 643 -21.10 15.39 -5.46
CA VAL A 643 -19.75 14.93 -5.75
C VAL A 643 -19.79 13.45 -6.03
N ILE A 644 -19.24 13.02 -7.17
CA ILE A 644 -19.05 11.62 -7.52
C ILE A 644 -17.56 11.32 -7.49
N TRP A 645 -17.12 10.53 -6.53
CA TRP A 645 -15.74 10.09 -6.38
C TRP A 645 -15.56 8.71 -6.99
N VAL A 646 -14.74 8.64 -8.03
CA VAL A 646 -14.36 7.41 -8.73
C VAL A 646 -13.01 6.97 -8.22
N GLY A 647 -12.99 6.07 -7.24
CA GLY A 647 -11.78 5.57 -6.58
C GLY A 647 -11.52 4.10 -6.94
N ASN A 648 -10.30 3.68 -6.78
CA ASN A 648 -9.89 2.28 -6.86
C ASN A 648 -8.58 2.04 -6.13
N ASN A 649 -7.63 2.93 -6.33
CA ASN A 649 -6.28 2.81 -5.84
C ASN A 649 -6.15 3.58 -4.53
N PHE A 650 -6.21 2.89 -3.41
CA PHE A 650 -6.07 3.49 -2.09
C PHE A 650 -4.68 4.14 -1.87
N ASN A 651 -3.72 3.91 -2.74
CA ASN A 651 -2.37 4.46 -2.61
C ASN A 651 -2.22 5.88 -3.16
N GLY A 652 -3.08 6.31 -4.07
CA GLY A 652 -2.97 7.63 -4.70
C GLY A 652 -4.10 8.57 -4.32
N ASP A 653 -5.31 8.06 -4.20
CA ASP A 653 -6.52 8.83 -3.98
C ASP A 653 -7.00 8.85 -2.53
N THR A 654 -6.55 7.91 -1.69
CA THR A 654 -6.93 7.88 -0.26
C THR A 654 -6.51 9.13 0.47
N ASP A 655 -5.29 9.60 0.24
CA ASP A 655 -4.78 10.81 0.88
C ASP A 655 -5.57 12.04 0.49
N THR A 656 -5.85 12.19 -0.78
CA THR A 656 -6.65 13.31 -1.29
C THR A 656 -8.08 13.25 -0.81
N TRP A 657 -8.65 12.04 -0.65
CA TRP A 657 -9.95 11.84 -0.02
C TRP A 657 -9.94 12.26 1.45
N VAL A 658 -8.97 11.76 2.23
CA VAL A 658 -8.86 12.05 3.67
C VAL A 658 -8.62 13.53 3.93
N GLN A 659 -7.83 14.20 3.08
CA GLN A 659 -7.54 15.62 3.19
C GLN A 659 -8.65 16.51 2.62
N SER A 660 -9.58 15.97 1.83
CA SER A 660 -10.74 16.72 1.33
C SER A 660 -11.84 16.77 2.40
N PRO A 661 -12.55 17.91 2.59
CA PRO A 661 -13.51 18.08 3.67
C PRO A 661 -14.86 17.40 3.40
N ILE A 662 -14.84 16.08 3.17
CA ILE A 662 -16.03 15.30 2.76
C ILE A 662 -17.11 15.26 3.85
N LEU A 663 -16.74 15.00 5.10
CA LEU A 663 -17.70 14.97 6.20
C LEU A 663 -18.29 16.36 6.51
N PRO A 664 -17.51 17.45 6.57
CA PRO A 664 -18.03 18.81 6.60
C PRO A 664 -18.97 19.15 5.43
N TYR A 665 -18.60 18.74 4.21
CA TYR A 665 -19.43 18.94 3.02
C TYR A 665 -20.78 18.22 3.13
N LEU A 666 -20.79 16.95 3.58
CA LEU A 666 -22.02 16.20 3.87
C LEU A 666 -22.87 16.90 4.96
N ARG A 667 -22.23 17.37 6.05
CA ARG A 667 -22.92 18.09 7.13
C ARG A 667 -23.52 19.42 6.65
N ALA A 668 -22.88 20.08 5.69
CA ALA A 668 -23.40 21.29 5.06
C ALA A 668 -24.55 21.03 4.07
N GLY A 669 -24.83 19.77 3.73
CA GLY A 669 -25.93 19.37 2.85
C GLY A 669 -25.53 18.99 1.42
N GLY A 670 -24.23 18.88 1.13
CA GLY A 670 -23.74 18.34 -0.16
C GLY A 670 -23.91 16.83 -0.25
N ASN A 671 -24.17 16.31 -1.44
CA ASN A 671 -24.35 14.87 -1.65
C ASN A 671 -23.07 14.24 -2.19
N VAL A 672 -22.77 12.99 -1.77
CA VAL A 672 -21.59 12.24 -2.22
C VAL A 672 -22.00 10.86 -2.72
N LEU A 673 -21.48 10.47 -3.90
CA LEU A 673 -21.46 9.09 -4.38
C LEU A 673 -19.98 8.66 -4.42
N LEU A 674 -19.58 7.83 -3.49
CA LEU A 674 -18.27 7.20 -3.46
C LEU A 674 -18.36 5.82 -4.12
N MET A 675 -17.51 5.56 -5.10
CA MET A 675 -17.35 4.26 -5.75
C MET A 675 -15.90 3.81 -5.64
N THR A 676 -15.60 2.82 -4.79
CA THR A 676 -14.26 2.28 -4.60
C THR A 676 -14.29 0.86 -4.07
N ARG A 677 -13.21 0.10 -4.26
CA ARG A 677 -13.10 -1.28 -3.78
C ARG A 677 -12.72 -1.40 -2.31
N HIS A 678 -11.97 -0.44 -1.77
CA HIS A 678 -11.43 -0.46 -0.41
C HIS A 678 -12.21 0.49 0.50
N ALA A 679 -13.32 0.04 1.05
CA ALA A 679 -14.11 0.86 1.98
C ALA A 679 -13.31 1.26 3.24
N GLU A 680 -12.50 0.35 3.76
CA GLU A 680 -11.67 0.55 4.95
C GLU A 680 -10.66 1.69 4.81
N ALA A 681 -10.17 1.95 3.60
CA ALA A 681 -9.22 3.02 3.33
C ALA A 681 -9.90 4.41 3.18
N PHE A 682 -11.17 4.44 2.77
CA PHE A 682 -11.90 5.68 2.49
C PHE A 682 -12.88 6.06 3.61
N LEU A 683 -13.49 5.07 4.27
CA LEU A 683 -14.55 5.30 5.24
C LEU A 683 -13.99 5.28 6.66
N SER A 684 -13.65 6.45 7.18
CA SER A 684 -13.35 6.62 8.61
C SER A 684 -14.53 6.18 9.47
N ASP A 685 -14.31 5.93 10.76
CA ASP A 685 -15.36 5.58 11.74
C ASP A 685 -16.52 6.59 11.71
N SER A 686 -16.23 7.87 11.52
CA SER A 686 -17.24 8.91 11.39
C SER A 686 -18.09 8.74 10.12
N LEU A 687 -17.50 8.33 9.00
CA LEU A 687 -18.24 8.09 7.76
C LEU A 687 -18.98 6.74 7.77
N LEU A 688 -18.40 5.70 8.39
CA LEU A 688 -19.09 4.43 8.65
C LEU A 688 -20.32 4.66 9.53
N THR A 689 -20.17 5.42 10.61
CA THR A 689 -21.26 5.85 11.48
C THR A 689 -22.29 6.69 10.73
N TYR A 690 -21.82 7.61 9.86
CA TYR A 690 -22.70 8.41 9.02
C TYR A 690 -23.56 7.54 8.10
N LEU A 691 -22.97 6.53 7.45
CA LEU A 691 -23.67 5.58 6.57
C LEU A 691 -24.51 4.56 7.37
N GLY A 692 -24.19 4.31 8.63
CA GLY A 692 -24.83 3.28 9.45
C GLY A 692 -24.52 1.86 9.00
N ILE A 693 -23.27 1.59 8.62
CA ILE A 693 -22.79 0.28 8.19
C ILE A 693 -21.63 -0.21 9.05
N THR A 694 -21.47 -1.53 9.09
CA THR A 694 -20.32 -2.21 9.69
C THR A 694 -19.66 -3.07 8.63
N LEU A 695 -18.37 -2.90 8.41
CA LEU A 695 -17.59 -3.73 7.50
C LEU A 695 -17.50 -5.16 8.07
N THR A 696 -17.73 -6.15 7.23
CA THR A 696 -17.75 -7.58 7.61
C THR A 696 -16.79 -8.43 6.79
N GLY A 697 -16.05 -7.84 5.90
CA GLY A 697 -14.99 -8.46 5.13
C GLY A 697 -14.36 -7.46 4.21
N THR A 698 -13.06 -7.58 4.11
CA THR A 698 -12.20 -6.81 3.20
C THR A 698 -11.49 -7.80 2.28
N ASN A 699 -10.90 -7.32 1.23
CA ASN A 699 -10.06 -8.13 0.35
C ASN A 699 -10.77 -9.34 -0.32
N LEU A 700 -12.08 -9.21 -0.58
CA LEU A 700 -12.89 -10.30 -1.15
C LEU A 700 -12.98 -10.21 -2.67
N THR A 701 -13.11 -11.38 -3.32
CA THR A 701 -13.49 -11.45 -4.73
C THR A 701 -14.99 -11.64 -4.82
N ILE A 702 -15.67 -10.73 -5.53
CA ILE A 702 -17.11 -10.76 -5.71
C ILE A 702 -17.49 -10.98 -7.17
N ASN A 703 -18.70 -11.44 -7.37
CA ASN A 703 -19.34 -11.57 -8.69
C ASN A 703 -20.20 -10.33 -8.99
N ASP A 704 -21.31 -10.51 -9.69
CA ASP A 704 -22.26 -9.44 -10.02
C ASP A 704 -22.94 -8.89 -8.75
N CYS A 705 -23.39 -7.63 -8.79
CA CYS A 705 -24.22 -7.04 -7.75
C CYS A 705 -25.71 -7.17 -8.08
N LEU A 706 -26.50 -7.49 -7.07
CA LEU A 706 -27.96 -7.48 -7.15
C LEU A 706 -28.52 -6.17 -6.63
N ALA A 707 -29.27 -5.46 -7.44
CA ALA A 707 -30.03 -4.29 -7.02
C ALA A 707 -31.13 -4.66 -6.00
N THR A 708 -31.31 -3.82 -5.00
CA THR A 708 -32.30 -4.04 -3.93
C THR A 708 -33.42 -2.98 -3.92
N ARG A 709 -33.31 -1.95 -4.76
CA ARG A 709 -34.20 -0.80 -4.76
C ARG A 709 -34.83 -0.56 -6.12
N PRO A 710 -36.08 -0.03 -6.16
CA PRO A 710 -36.73 0.37 -7.41
C PRO A 710 -35.90 1.38 -8.20
N GLY A 711 -35.90 1.22 -9.52
CA GLY A 711 -35.14 2.08 -10.43
C GLY A 711 -33.69 1.69 -10.66
N LEU A 712 -33.09 0.92 -9.76
CA LEU A 712 -31.77 0.35 -9.94
C LEU A 712 -31.83 -0.97 -10.71
N VAL A 713 -30.78 -1.26 -11.47
CA VAL A 713 -30.62 -2.52 -12.19
C VAL A 713 -29.40 -3.29 -11.63
N ASN A 714 -29.36 -4.60 -11.84
CA ASN A 714 -28.21 -5.39 -11.43
C ASN A 714 -26.95 -4.91 -12.15
N LEU A 715 -25.82 -4.94 -11.46
CA LEU A 715 -24.50 -4.61 -11.99
C LEU A 715 -23.72 -5.89 -12.33
N PRO A 716 -23.77 -6.37 -13.58
CA PRO A 716 -22.86 -7.42 -14.04
C PRO A 716 -21.41 -6.89 -14.08
N ARG A 717 -20.46 -7.75 -13.74
CA ARG A 717 -19.04 -7.41 -13.88
C ARG A 717 -18.57 -7.52 -15.32
N LEU A 718 -17.71 -6.60 -15.76
CA LEU A 718 -16.96 -6.69 -17.01
C LEU A 718 -15.58 -7.33 -16.81
N GLY A 719 -15.04 -7.24 -15.60
CA GLY A 719 -13.74 -7.78 -15.23
C GLY A 719 -13.75 -8.31 -13.80
N THR A 720 -12.60 -8.82 -13.34
CA THR A 720 -12.46 -9.34 -11.97
C THR A 720 -12.70 -8.22 -10.94
N GLN A 721 -13.61 -8.47 -10.01
CA GLN A 721 -13.91 -7.63 -8.87
C GLN A 721 -13.27 -8.26 -7.63
N SER A 722 -11.96 -8.05 -7.47
CA SER A 722 -11.17 -8.55 -6.35
C SER A 722 -10.79 -7.43 -5.39
N THR A 723 -10.35 -7.78 -4.20
CA THR A 723 -9.99 -6.87 -3.12
C THR A 723 -11.13 -5.89 -2.80
N VAL A 724 -12.33 -6.42 -2.66
CA VAL A 724 -13.55 -5.64 -2.47
C VAL A 724 -13.98 -5.74 -1.01
N SER A 725 -14.29 -4.60 -0.40
CA SER A 725 -14.86 -4.56 0.94
C SER A 725 -16.36 -4.78 0.90
N VAL A 726 -16.88 -5.58 1.82
CA VAL A 726 -18.31 -5.82 1.99
C VAL A 726 -18.75 -5.47 3.41
N PHE A 727 -20.02 -5.21 3.59
CA PHE A 727 -20.60 -4.82 4.86
C PHE A 727 -21.84 -5.64 5.20
N ASP A 728 -22.28 -5.54 6.47
CA ASP A 728 -23.51 -6.22 6.89
C ASP A 728 -24.73 -5.65 6.16
N THR A 729 -25.69 -6.50 5.86
CA THR A 729 -26.96 -6.06 5.30
C THR A 729 -27.86 -5.37 6.33
N VAL A 730 -27.55 -5.49 7.63
CA VAL A 730 -28.21 -4.75 8.70
C VAL A 730 -27.56 -3.37 8.85
N ARG A 731 -28.35 -2.35 8.94
CA ARG A 731 -27.93 -0.96 9.07
C ARG A 731 -28.31 -0.40 10.44
N THR A 732 -27.43 0.43 10.99
CA THR A 732 -27.64 1.01 12.31
C THR A 732 -28.37 2.36 12.28
N GLN A 733 -28.40 3.02 11.11
CA GLN A 733 -29.13 4.27 10.92
C GLN A 733 -30.51 4.00 10.28
N PRO A 734 -31.60 4.56 10.80
CA PRO A 734 -32.96 4.30 10.31
C PRO A 734 -33.21 4.87 8.91
N ASP A 735 -32.43 5.87 8.49
CA ASP A 735 -32.51 6.55 7.19
C ASP A 735 -31.45 6.04 6.19
N SER A 736 -30.78 4.95 6.51
CA SER A 736 -29.87 4.24 5.60
C SER A 736 -30.56 3.08 4.92
N GLU A 737 -30.32 2.94 3.61
CA GLU A 737 -30.94 1.94 2.76
C GLU A 737 -29.92 1.18 1.96
N LEU A 738 -30.11 -0.15 1.84
CA LEU A 738 -29.28 -1.00 0.99
C LEU A 738 -29.62 -0.75 -0.49
N LEU A 739 -28.61 -0.44 -1.30
CA LEU A 739 -28.75 -0.27 -2.76
C LEU A 739 -28.41 -1.55 -3.51
N PHE A 740 -27.32 -2.22 -3.12
CA PHE A 740 -26.82 -3.42 -3.77
C PHE A 740 -26.35 -4.44 -2.74
N LYS A 741 -26.41 -5.72 -3.12
CA LYS A 741 -25.91 -6.85 -2.35
C LYS A 741 -25.21 -7.88 -3.24
N THR A 742 -24.44 -8.78 -2.65
CA THR A 742 -23.81 -9.90 -3.35
C THR A 742 -24.86 -10.85 -3.95
N THR A 743 -24.46 -11.66 -4.94
CA THR A 743 -25.30 -12.70 -5.53
C THR A 743 -25.64 -13.81 -4.53
N VAL A 744 -26.66 -14.61 -4.84
CA VAL A 744 -27.11 -15.73 -3.96
C VAL A 744 -26.03 -16.79 -3.70
N GLY A 745 -25.03 -16.91 -4.58
CA GLY A 745 -23.88 -17.81 -4.38
C GLY A 745 -22.90 -17.37 -3.29
N PHE A 746 -23.03 -16.15 -2.80
CA PHE A 746 -22.20 -15.63 -1.70
C PHE A 746 -22.99 -15.79 -0.38
N THR A 747 -22.52 -16.68 0.49
CA THR A 747 -23.25 -17.05 1.72
C THR A 747 -22.45 -16.70 2.97
N PRO A 748 -22.98 -15.87 3.90
CA PRO A 748 -24.23 -15.09 3.78
C PRO A 748 -24.11 -13.95 2.77
N GLN A 749 -25.24 -13.53 2.19
CA GLN A 749 -25.23 -12.33 1.33
C GLN A 749 -24.78 -11.10 2.13
N ARG A 750 -23.97 -10.26 1.51
CA ARG A 750 -23.39 -9.05 2.09
C ARG A 750 -23.82 -7.81 1.30
N GLY A 751 -23.78 -6.65 1.96
CA GLY A 751 -24.00 -5.36 1.32
C GLY A 751 -22.80 -4.97 0.45
N LEU A 752 -23.11 -4.43 -0.72
CA LEU A 752 -22.14 -3.87 -1.68
C LEU A 752 -22.46 -2.41 -2.03
N GLY A 753 -23.68 -1.94 -1.82
CA GLY A 753 -24.08 -0.58 -2.02
C GLY A 753 -25.07 -0.13 -0.95
N VAL A 754 -24.89 1.06 -0.41
CA VAL A 754 -25.71 1.67 0.62
C VAL A 754 -25.91 3.15 0.32
N ILE A 755 -27.02 3.69 0.75
CA ILE A 755 -27.25 5.14 0.76
C ILE A 755 -27.87 5.57 2.09
N ARG A 756 -27.40 6.67 2.62
CA ARG A 756 -28.08 7.42 3.69
C ARG A 756 -28.80 8.64 3.13
N MET A 757 -30.03 8.81 3.54
CA MET A 757 -30.91 9.93 3.14
C MET A 757 -31.50 10.59 4.39
N PRO A 758 -30.75 11.50 5.06
CA PRO A 758 -31.20 12.14 6.29
C PRO A 758 -32.60 12.75 6.15
N VAL A 759 -33.51 12.38 7.06
CA VAL A 759 -34.94 12.78 7.05
C VAL A 759 -35.20 13.80 8.13
N GLY A 760 -35.93 14.87 7.82
CA GLY A 760 -36.40 15.86 8.75
C GLY A 760 -35.75 17.24 8.60
N GLY A 761 -36.48 18.29 8.92
CA GLY A 761 -36.08 19.70 8.79
C GLY A 761 -36.80 20.44 7.68
N ALA A 762 -36.84 21.76 7.74
CA ALA A 762 -37.58 22.65 6.83
C ALA A 762 -36.84 22.87 5.49
N GLY A 763 -36.28 21.81 4.90
CA GLY A 763 -35.62 21.84 3.59
C GLY A 763 -34.87 20.54 3.27
N LEU A 764 -34.64 20.27 1.98
CA LEU A 764 -34.00 19.05 1.48
C LEU A 764 -32.58 18.78 2.04
N ARG A 765 -31.95 19.76 2.66
CA ARG A 765 -30.55 19.72 3.14
C ARG A 765 -30.38 20.06 4.63
N ALA A 766 -31.46 20.32 5.35
CA ALA A 766 -31.41 20.84 6.74
C ALA A 766 -30.77 19.86 7.74
N ASN A 767 -30.72 18.56 7.43
CA ASN A 767 -30.15 17.50 8.30
C ASN A 767 -28.89 16.85 7.74
N GLY A 768 -28.25 17.48 6.76
CA GLY A 768 -27.07 16.96 6.07
C GLY A 768 -27.34 16.43 4.67
N GLY A 769 -26.29 16.15 3.93
CA GLY A 769 -26.34 15.64 2.59
C GLY A 769 -26.59 14.14 2.53
N ARG A 770 -26.87 13.65 1.35
CA ARG A 770 -27.04 12.22 1.08
C ARG A 770 -25.71 11.59 0.72
N PHE A 771 -25.42 10.45 1.33
CA PHE A 771 -24.19 9.74 1.06
C PHE A 771 -24.50 8.35 0.51
N ALA A 772 -24.13 8.10 -0.73
CA ALA A 772 -24.17 6.79 -1.36
C ALA A 772 -22.75 6.21 -1.49
N PHE A 773 -22.59 4.95 -1.11
CA PHE A 773 -21.36 4.19 -1.29
C PHE A 773 -21.66 2.94 -2.13
N LEU A 774 -20.83 2.68 -3.15
CA LEU A 774 -20.85 1.49 -3.97
C LEU A 774 -19.46 0.85 -3.98
N SER A 775 -19.39 -0.37 -3.44
CA SER A 775 -18.15 -1.15 -3.35
C SER A 775 -17.82 -1.84 -4.66
N GLY A 776 -16.54 -1.91 -4.99
CA GLY A 776 -16.00 -2.54 -6.20
C GLY A 776 -15.21 -1.58 -7.07
N ARG A 777 -14.50 -2.13 -8.05
CA ARG A 777 -13.79 -1.32 -9.05
C ARG A 777 -14.82 -0.71 -10.01
N PRO A 778 -15.07 0.61 -9.99
CA PRO A 778 -16.20 1.19 -10.70
C PRO A 778 -16.12 0.99 -12.21
N TYR A 779 -14.93 1.04 -12.81
CA TYR A 779 -14.72 0.84 -14.24
C TYR A 779 -14.87 -0.63 -14.70
N ARG A 780 -14.97 -1.59 -13.77
CA ARG A 780 -15.18 -3.03 -14.04
C ARG A 780 -16.62 -3.50 -13.83
N TRP A 781 -17.55 -2.59 -13.59
CA TRP A 781 -18.97 -2.87 -13.69
C TRP A 781 -19.46 -2.65 -15.12
N ASN A 782 -20.52 -3.34 -15.53
CA ASN A 782 -21.14 -3.12 -16.85
C ASN A 782 -21.52 -1.63 -16.99
N HIS A 783 -20.93 -0.94 -17.96
CA HIS A 783 -21.03 0.50 -18.09
C HIS A 783 -22.46 0.99 -18.37
N VAL A 784 -23.26 0.21 -19.10
CA VAL A 784 -24.66 0.54 -19.38
C VAL A 784 -25.49 0.47 -18.11
N SER A 785 -25.30 -0.59 -17.31
CA SER A 785 -25.98 -0.76 -16.03
C SER A 785 -25.55 0.30 -15.03
N LEU A 786 -24.24 0.52 -14.87
CA LEU A 786 -23.69 1.52 -13.95
C LEU A 786 -24.17 2.94 -14.32
N ARG A 787 -24.15 3.29 -15.61
CA ARG A 787 -24.68 4.57 -16.10
C ARG A 787 -26.15 4.75 -15.73
N SER A 788 -26.95 3.71 -15.86
CA SER A 788 -28.37 3.73 -15.48
C SER A 788 -28.52 3.95 -13.96
N ASP A 789 -27.74 3.22 -13.18
CA ASP A 789 -27.80 3.29 -11.71
C ASP A 789 -27.31 4.63 -11.17
N VAL A 790 -26.20 5.15 -11.66
CA VAL A 790 -25.70 6.48 -11.30
C VAL A 790 -26.72 7.56 -11.68
N SER A 791 -27.31 7.46 -12.87
CA SER A 791 -28.38 8.40 -13.28
C SER A 791 -29.61 8.31 -12.35
N THR A 792 -29.97 7.11 -11.91
CA THR A 792 -31.05 6.88 -10.94
C THR A 792 -30.70 7.46 -9.57
N ILE A 793 -29.47 7.23 -9.09
CA ILE A 793 -29.00 7.77 -7.80
C ILE A 793 -29.05 9.30 -7.84
N LEU A 794 -28.53 9.93 -8.87
CA LEU A 794 -28.56 11.38 -9.00
C LEU A 794 -30.01 11.91 -9.07
N ALA A 795 -30.85 11.35 -9.94
CA ALA A 795 -32.21 11.86 -10.18
C ALA A 795 -33.19 11.57 -9.03
N GLN A 796 -33.21 10.32 -8.54
CA GLN A 796 -34.25 9.87 -7.59
C GLN A 796 -33.78 9.94 -6.15
N TYR A 797 -32.51 9.64 -5.89
CA TYR A 797 -31.98 9.59 -4.52
C TYR A 797 -31.26 10.86 -4.11
N PHE A 798 -30.57 11.56 -5.00
CA PHE A 798 -29.95 12.87 -4.73
C PHE A 798 -30.85 14.05 -5.13
N LEU A 799 -31.93 13.78 -5.86
CA LEU A 799 -32.91 14.76 -6.32
C LEU A 799 -32.30 15.85 -7.23
N GLU A 800 -31.26 15.47 -8.01
CA GLU A 800 -30.64 16.38 -8.95
C GLU A 800 -31.42 16.37 -10.27
N PRO A 801 -31.90 17.52 -10.75
CA PRO A 801 -32.57 17.58 -12.04
C PRO A 801 -31.56 17.42 -13.20
N LEU A 802 -31.95 16.76 -14.28
CA LEU A 802 -31.09 16.56 -15.47
C LEU A 802 -30.76 17.87 -16.22
N SER A 803 -31.50 18.96 -15.95
CA SER A 803 -31.28 20.26 -16.57
C SER A 803 -30.80 21.29 -15.55
N GLY A 804 -29.61 21.82 -15.78
CA GLY A 804 -29.00 22.87 -14.94
C GLY A 804 -29.59 24.28 -15.04
N VAL A 805 -30.87 24.43 -15.37
CA VAL A 805 -31.59 25.70 -15.33
C VAL A 805 -32.89 25.46 -14.60
N GLY A 806 -33.15 26.24 -13.57
CA GLY A 806 -34.31 26.12 -12.69
C GLY A 806 -35.66 26.14 -13.44
N VAL A 807 -36.10 24.96 -13.87
CA VAL A 807 -37.43 24.73 -14.41
C VAL A 807 -38.20 23.93 -13.36
N PRO A 808 -39.43 24.29 -13.03
CA PRO A 808 -40.25 23.55 -12.06
C PRO A 808 -40.38 22.07 -12.47
N PRO A 809 -40.48 21.12 -11.53
CA PRO A 809 -40.65 19.71 -11.87
C PRO A 809 -41.93 19.57 -12.69
N GLY A 810 -41.83 19.25 -14.01
CA GLY A 810 -42.97 18.93 -14.85
C GLY A 810 -42.96 19.42 -16.31
N SER A 811 -41.97 20.17 -16.78
CA SER A 811 -42.05 20.63 -18.20
C SER A 811 -41.00 19.95 -19.10
N ILE A 812 -41.45 19.07 -19.99
CA ILE A 812 -40.69 18.61 -21.15
C ILE A 812 -40.74 19.76 -22.18
N PRO A 813 -39.60 20.33 -22.61
CA PRO A 813 -39.58 21.58 -23.38
C PRO A 813 -40.00 21.42 -24.83
N ALA A 814 -39.99 20.20 -25.40
CA ALA A 814 -40.39 19.93 -26.79
C ALA A 814 -40.77 18.47 -26.97
N LEU A 815 -41.57 18.18 -27.99
CA LEU A 815 -41.88 16.83 -28.46
C LEU A 815 -40.59 16.15 -28.94
N ARG A 816 -40.22 15.01 -28.33
CA ARG A 816 -39.02 14.25 -28.67
C ARG A 816 -39.37 12.78 -28.88
N LEU A 817 -38.70 12.16 -29.86
CA LEU A 817 -38.75 10.73 -30.14
C LEU A 817 -37.34 10.14 -30.02
N GLY A 818 -37.13 9.29 -29.04
CA GLY A 818 -35.84 8.64 -28.80
C GLY A 818 -35.59 7.50 -29.81
N PRO A 819 -34.34 6.98 -29.86
CA PRO A 819 -33.96 5.93 -30.78
C PRO A 819 -34.74 4.64 -30.54
N ALA A 820 -35.04 3.93 -31.65
CA ALA A 820 -35.67 2.63 -31.60
C ALA A 820 -34.74 1.58 -30.99
N ARG A 821 -35.26 0.71 -30.15
CA ARG A 821 -34.52 -0.40 -29.53
C ARG A 821 -35.35 -1.70 -29.59
N PRO A 822 -34.80 -2.81 -30.06
CA PRO A 822 -33.53 -2.92 -30.81
C PRO A 822 -33.61 -2.20 -32.18
N ASN A 823 -32.45 -1.78 -32.68
CA ASN A 823 -32.29 -1.19 -34.01
C ASN A 823 -30.87 -1.48 -34.53
N PRO A 824 -30.66 -2.34 -35.53
CA PRO A 824 -31.68 -3.05 -36.38
C PRO A 824 -32.54 -4.06 -35.60
N SER A 825 -33.74 -4.35 -36.13
CA SER A 825 -34.70 -5.26 -35.49
C SER A 825 -35.41 -6.17 -36.50
N ALA A 826 -35.50 -7.47 -36.21
CA ALA A 826 -36.35 -8.43 -36.88
C ALA A 826 -37.76 -8.60 -36.23
N GLY A 827 -37.93 -7.97 -35.05
CA GLY A 827 -39.18 -8.06 -34.26
C GLY A 827 -39.70 -6.70 -33.81
N LEU A 828 -40.22 -6.65 -32.59
CA LEU A 828 -40.75 -5.44 -31.97
C LEU A 828 -39.64 -4.41 -31.72
N SER A 829 -39.82 -3.18 -32.17
CA SER A 829 -39.02 -2.02 -31.87
C SER A 829 -39.75 -1.08 -30.90
N ARG A 830 -39.10 -0.63 -29.85
CA ARG A 830 -39.63 0.34 -28.87
C ARG A 830 -38.91 1.67 -29.01
N LEU A 831 -39.70 2.76 -28.97
CA LEU A 831 -39.18 4.13 -29.01
C LEU A 831 -39.73 4.90 -27.82
N SER A 832 -38.88 5.66 -27.12
CA SER A 832 -39.34 6.56 -26.07
C SER A 832 -39.88 7.84 -26.68
N LEU A 833 -41.06 8.24 -26.25
CA LEU A 833 -41.74 9.48 -26.65
C LEU A 833 -41.77 10.41 -25.44
N GLU A 834 -41.33 11.64 -25.58
CA GLU A 834 -41.43 12.70 -24.57
C GLU A 834 -42.42 13.77 -25.04
N LEU A 835 -43.53 13.94 -24.28
CA LEU A 835 -44.60 14.87 -24.57
C LEU A 835 -44.52 16.11 -23.68
N PRO A 836 -44.40 17.33 -24.24
CA PRO A 836 -44.28 18.57 -23.46
C PRO A 836 -45.60 18.97 -22.78
N ALA A 837 -46.72 18.55 -23.32
CA ALA A 837 -48.06 18.82 -22.79
C ALA A 837 -49.01 17.67 -23.14
N ALA A 838 -50.08 17.51 -22.36
CA ALA A 838 -51.11 16.52 -22.66
C ALA A 838 -51.79 16.81 -23.99
N GLY A 839 -51.85 15.83 -24.90
CA GLY A 839 -52.35 16.00 -26.24
C GLY A 839 -52.68 14.70 -26.96
N ARG A 840 -53.37 14.80 -28.09
CA ARG A 840 -53.63 13.64 -28.98
C ARG A 840 -52.31 13.29 -29.68
N VAL A 841 -51.93 12.03 -29.66
CA VAL A 841 -50.69 11.51 -30.23
C VAL A 841 -51.02 10.55 -31.33
N ARG A 842 -50.45 10.76 -32.50
CA ARG A 842 -50.49 9.85 -33.66
C ARG A 842 -49.08 9.59 -34.13
N TYR A 843 -48.77 8.36 -34.54
CA TYR A 843 -47.56 8.09 -35.25
C TYR A 843 -47.77 7.35 -36.57
N ASP A 844 -46.90 7.69 -37.53
CA ASP A 844 -46.85 7.05 -38.85
C ASP A 844 -45.47 6.40 -39.03
N VAL A 845 -45.45 5.23 -39.65
CA VAL A 845 -44.22 4.60 -40.12
C VAL A 845 -44.12 4.80 -41.62
N LEU A 846 -43.03 5.35 -42.09
CA LEU A 846 -42.81 5.72 -43.48
C LEU A 846 -41.68 4.85 -44.08
N ASP A 847 -41.81 4.43 -45.34
CA ASP A 847 -40.72 3.84 -46.08
C ASP A 847 -39.75 4.92 -46.62
N VAL A 848 -38.70 4.48 -47.30
CA VAL A 848 -37.67 5.36 -47.87
C VAL A 848 -38.21 6.32 -48.96
N ALA A 849 -39.35 6.00 -49.58
CA ALA A 849 -40.02 6.86 -50.52
C ALA A 849 -41.00 7.83 -49.85
N GLY A 850 -41.11 7.83 -48.53
CA GLY A 850 -42.00 8.67 -47.75
C GLY A 850 -43.44 8.20 -47.71
N ARG A 851 -43.75 6.99 -48.20
CA ARG A 851 -45.12 6.43 -48.17
C ARG A 851 -45.39 5.89 -46.76
N VAL A 852 -46.62 6.16 -46.27
CA VAL A 852 -47.05 5.62 -44.97
C VAL A 852 -47.33 4.12 -45.11
N VAL A 853 -46.60 3.29 -44.40
CA VAL A 853 -46.76 1.83 -44.33
C VAL A 853 -47.56 1.40 -43.11
N CYS A 854 -47.56 2.16 -42.04
CA CYS A 854 -48.37 1.93 -40.86
C CYS A 854 -48.74 3.27 -40.23
N SER A 855 -49.96 3.39 -39.71
CA SER A 855 -50.42 4.56 -38.94
C SER A 855 -51.20 4.12 -37.72
N ARG A 856 -50.89 4.71 -36.55
CA ARG A 856 -51.58 4.43 -35.31
C ARG A 856 -51.92 5.73 -34.54
N ASP A 857 -53.13 5.82 -34.10
CA ASP A 857 -53.61 6.89 -33.21
C ASP A 857 -53.63 6.34 -31.78
N LEU A 858 -52.87 6.96 -30.89
CA LEU A 858 -52.77 6.57 -29.50
C LEU A 858 -53.77 7.32 -28.61
N GLY A 859 -54.61 8.18 -29.23
CA GLY A 859 -55.56 9.02 -28.49
C GLY A 859 -54.85 10.09 -27.66
N ARG A 860 -55.54 10.60 -26.64
CA ARG A 860 -54.98 11.59 -25.71
C ARG A 860 -54.01 10.95 -24.73
N GLN A 861 -52.80 11.46 -24.70
CA GLN A 861 -51.75 11.06 -23.78
C GLN A 861 -51.42 12.25 -22.83
N ASP A 862 -51.10 11.97 -21.58
CA ASP A 862 -50.65 13.00 -20.63
C ASP A 862 -49.25 13.52 -20.94
N ALA A 863 -48.88 14.70 -20.41
CA ALA A 863 -47.53 15.19 -20.48
C ALA A 863 -46.59 14.21 -19.76
N GLY A 864 -45.40 13.95 -20.32
CA GLY A 864 -44.45 12.99 -19.74
C GLY A 864 -43.83 12.05 -20.76
N ARG A 865 -43.23 10.97 -20.27
CA ARG A 865 -42.60 9.93 -21.08
C ARG A 865 -43.57 8.79 -21.37
N HIS A 866 -43.64 8.40 -22.65
CA HIS A 866 -44.41 7.28 -23.16
C HIS A 866 -43.52 6.34 -23.97
N THR A 867 -43.97 5.11 -24.20
CA THR A 867 -43.29 4.16 -25.07
C THR A 867 -44.14 3.89 -26.30
N LEU A 868 -43.59 4.06 -27.49
CA LEU A 868 -44.16 3.65 -28.75
C LEU A 868 -43.62 2.29 -29.13
N GLU A 869 -44.48 1.44 -29.69
CA GLU A 869 -44.11 0.11 -30.14
C GLU A 869 -44.48 -0.08 -31.59
N TRP A 870 -43.51 -0.59 -32.39
CA TRP A 870 -43.77 -1.03 -33.76
C TRP A 870 -43.22 -2.44 -33.98
N ASP A 871 -44.11 -3.36 -34.38
CA ASP A 871 -43.82 -4.78 -34.53
C ASP A 871 -43.28 -5.15 -35.94
N GLY A 872 -43.01 -4.14 -36.78
CA GLY A 872 -42.54 -4.35 -38.14
C GLY A 872 -43.64 -4.83 -39.11
N ARG A 873 -44.93 -4.52 -38.81
CA ARG A 873 -46.02 -4.81 -39.67
C ARG A 873 -46.61 -3.54 -40.28
N ASP A 874 -47.17 -3.69 -41.49
CA ASP A 874 -47.93 -2.63 -42.18
C ASP A 874 -49.35 -2.46 -41.60
N GLY A 875 -50.11 -1.50 -42.14
CA GLY A 875 -51.48 -1.25 -41.71
C GLY A 875 -52.46 -2.38 -41.93
N ARG A 876 -52.10 -3.41 -42.72
CA ARG A 876 -52.85 -4.60 -42.98
C ARG A 876 -52.42 -5.83 -42.20
N GLY A 877 -51.40 -5.67 -41.37
CA GLY A 877 -50.85 -6.71 -40.53
C GLY A 877 -49.77 -7.59 -41.23
N ALA A 878 -49.44 -7.33 -42.49
CA ALA A 878 -48.33 -8.03 -43.14
C ALA A 878 -46.95 -7.52 -42.68
N ARG A 879 -45.92 -8.41 -42.64
CA ARG A 879 -44.55 -7.99 -42.36
C ARG A 879 -44.04 -7.09 -43.48
N VAL A 880 -43.38 -6.01 -43.08
CA VAL A 880 -42.68 -5.15 -44.03
C VAL A 880 -41.31 -5.77 -44.37
N HIS A 881 -40.83 -5.51 -45.60
CA HIS A 881 -39.51 -6.01 -46.04
C HIS A 881 -38.36 -5.41 -45.22
N ALA A 882 -37.22 -6.12 -45.23
CA ALA A 882 -36.01 -5.55 -44.65
C ALA A 882 -35.67 -4.22 -45.34
N GLY A 883 -35.28 -3.24 -44.56
CA GLY A 883 -34.98 -1.91 -45.05
C GLY A 883 -35.00 -0.81 -43.98
N LEU A 884 -34.88 0.41 -44.50
CA LEU A 884 -34.93 1.61 -43.64
C LEU A 884 -36.33 2.19 -43.61
N TYR A 885 -36.77 2.52 -42.41
CA TYR A 885 -38.08 3.14 -42.11
C TYR A 885 -37.91 4.34 -41.20
N TRP A 886 -38.91 5.24 -41.22
CA TRP A 886 -38.97 6.40 -40.34
C TRP A 886 -40.28 6.34 -39.53
N VAL A 887 -40.13 6.39 -38.21
CA VAL A 887 -41.28 6.62 -37.33
C VAL A 887 -41.43 8.12 -37.14
N ARG A 888 -42.56 8.66 -37.50
CA ARG A 888 -42.95 10.06 -37.38
C ARG A 888 -44.06 10.17 -36.35
N VAL A 889 -43.85 10.95 -35.30
CA VAL A 889 -44.85 11.22 -34.26
C VAL A 889 -45.34 12.65 -34.38
N GLN A 890 -46.63 12.84 -34.22
CA GLN A 890 -47.31 14.14 -34.20
C GLN A 890 -48.15 14.31 -32.93
N SER A 891 -48.04 15.47 -32.29
CA SER A 891 -48.88 15.86 -31.16
C SER A 891 -49.02 17.38 -31.10
N GLY A 892 -50.25 17.87 -31.21
CA GLY A 892 -50.52 19.30 -31.39
C GLY A 892 -49.86 19.86 -32.66
N THR A 893 -49.06 20.92 -32.54
CA THR A 893 -48.27 21.50 -33.63
C THR A 893 -46.88 20.89 -33.73
N GLY A 894 -46.49 19.97 -32.83
CA GLY A 894 -45.14 19.37 -32.78
C GLY A 894 -45.05 18.09 -33.63
N GLU A 895 -43.90 17.90 -34.26
CA GLU A 895 -43.53 16.68 -34.98
C GLU A 895 -42.13 16.23 -34.57
N ALA A 896 -41.93 14.90 -34.41
CA ALA A 896 -40.61 14.29 -34.20
C ALA A 896 -40.45 13.04 -35.07
N ARG A 897 -39.23 12.78 -35.54
CA ARG A 897 -38.94 11.64 -36.42
C ARG A 897 -37.74 10.84 -35.91
N GLN A 898 -37.81 9.51 -36.09
CA GLN A 898 -36.73 8.60 -35.73
C GLN A 898 -36.59 7.47 -36.76
N ARG A 899 -35.34 7.15 -37.08
CA ARG A 899 -34.99 6.09 -38.02
C ARG A 899 -35.09 4.70 -37.37
N VAL A 900 -35.66 3.74 -38.08
CA VAL A 900 -35.70 2.34 -37.69
C VAL A 900 -35.23 1.47 -38.85
N VAL A 901 -34.33 0.57 -38.61
CA VAL A 901 -33.79 -0.42 -39.55
C VAL A 901 -34.47 -1.76 -39.27
N ARG A 902 -35.09 -2.32 -40.29
CA ARG A 902 -35.72 -3.66 -40.22
C ARG A 902 -34.84 -4.70 -40.88
N LEU A 903 -34.74 -5.86 -40.22
CA LEU A 903 -34.15 -7.09 -40.76
C LEU A 903 -35.28 -8.05 -41.13
N ASP A 904 -35.00 -8.98 -42.03
CA ASP A 904 -35.97 -10.02 -42.42
C ASP A 904 -36.35 -10.98 -41.28
#